data_352806edc99624b0a04993f93fc49e15
#
_entry.id   352806edc99624b0a04993f93fc49e15
#
_cell.length_a   1.000
_cell.length_b   1.000
_cell.length_c   1.000
_cell.angle_alpha   90.00
_cell.angle_beta   90.00
_cell.angle_gamma   90.00
#
_symmetry.space_group_name_H-M   'P 1'
#
loop_
_entity.id
_entity.type
_entity.pdbx_description
1 polymer ?
#
loop_
_entity_poly.entity_id
_entity_poly.type
_entity_poly.pdbx_seq_one_letter_code
_entity_poly.pdbx_strand_id
1 'polypeptide(L)'
;ISYTPFEVADQTFTGTIDITGELKTTTLGTSNFRAGVNAGNSIASGGNYNVVVGDEAGTAITTSDYNVAVGYNAGTSVTTGKENTLIGSLAGDALTDADFNIAIGWGALGADTLGSKSVAIGTGALDAQNFTSATDSFNVAVGHNAGSDVTTGVNNTLIGSLAGDALTEGGNNTALGINALGADTLGSRNTAIGYQTLLVQNFTSATNSYNVAIGHDAGRAVTTGTNNTLIGGLAGDAITTGGSNVALGTSALSANTTASSNTAVGYQAAYSITGSQANTAIGRGALYSHTTGNGANVALGYDSSRSLTTGAYNVSVGTNALYNNTTSNYNTAMGRQAAYSNTTGEQNLALGGLAFYTNTTGSYNVALGMESLKANTTASNNTAVGFRAGYSNTTGVHNIAVGATAMQNTTTGLNNTAVGGAALVSNTTGGTNTALGRQALYLNTTASNNTAVGFEAAYSNTTGTQNTALGRVGMRTNTTGNYNVSVGSVALYYNTTGSNNVALGTQALNNNTTASSNTAVGYQAGLAVTTGIQNTIIGSLGGTQGTDLTTGNNNILLGYLTGTSAADSLNQFVIGVNVSGGENEQITIGTSAGVVQNEFDTDAAWTRTSDVRLKTDIADATLGLDFINDLRTVTYKWKASNDLDQNDPQLKKLYNSENQMNTTTTMHGLIAQEVKTALDTAGVNTFKGWKEDPDGIQNISREMYVIPLIKALQELSAKNDALEARIT
;
A
#
# COMPACT_ATOMS: atom_id res chain seq x y z
N ILE A 1 -60.85 87.19 -20.21
CA ILE A 1 -61.89 86.47 -19.46
C ILE A 1 -61.18 86.00 -18.18
N SER A 2 -61.56 86.64 -17.08
CA SER A 2 -61.13 86.25 -15.73
C SER A 2 -61.86 84.96 -15.34
N TYR A 3 -61.16 83.88 -15.18
CA TYR A 3 -61.73 82.67 -14.57
C TYR A 3 -61.66 82.83 -13.05
N THR A 4 -62.80 82.99 -12.41
CA THR A 4 -62.92 82.77 -10.98
C THR A 4 -62.79 81.30 -10.69
N PRO A 5 -62.00 80.87 -9.72
CA PRO A 5 -61.96 79.53 -9.27
C PRO A 5 -63.37 79.07 -8.85
N PHE A 6 -63.86 77.99 -9.38
CA PHE A 6 -65.09 77.35 -8.96
C PHE A 6 -64.82 76.61 -7.62
N GLU A 7 -65.18 77.30 -6.48
CA GLU A 7 -65.15 76.61 -5.20
C GLU A 7 -66.47 75.85 -5.04
N VAL A 8 -66.37 74.54 -5.05
CA VAL A 8 -67.51 73.68 -4.69
C VAL A 8 -67.33 73.28 -3.25
N ALA A 9 -67.96 74.10 -2.35
CA ALA A 9 -68.15 73.73 -0.94
C ALA A 9 -69.31 72.68 -0.85
N ASP A 10 -69.07 71.54 -0.32
CA ASP A 10 -70.05 70.48 0.06
C ASP A 10 -71.08 70.05 -1.04
N GLN A 11 -70.62 69.73 -2.26
CA GLN A 11 -71.50 69.08 -3.24
C GLN A 11 -71.17 67.66 -3.46
N THR A 12 -72.17 66.77 -3.18
CA THR A 12 -72.09 65.37 -3.53
C THR A 12 -72.41 65.16 -5.02
N PHE A 13 -71.45 64.84 -5.87
CA PHE A 13 -71.66 64.49 -7.30
C PHE A 13 -72.06 63.03 -7.43
N THR A 14 -73.26 62.76 -7.90
CA THR A 14 -73.78 61.40 -8.20
C THR A 14 -73.64 61.05 -9.70
N GLY A 15 -72.48 61.26 -10.27
CA GLY A 15 -72.18 60.96 -11.63
C GLY A 15 -70.75 61.09 -12.03
N THR A 16 -70.35 60.71 -13.24
CA THR A 16 -68.96 60.81 -13.77
C THR A 16 -68.62 62.28 -13.96
N ILE A 17 -67.53 62.74 -13.32
CA ILE A 17 -66.94 64.05 -13.61
C ILE A 17 -65.94 63.90 -14.74
N ASP A 18 -66.24 64.38 -15.91
CA ASP A 18 -65.39 64.42 -17.07
C ASP A 18 -64.55 65.72 -17.05
N ILE A 19 -63.25 65.57 -16.71
CA ILE A 19 -62.35 66.73 -16.64
C ILE A 19 -61.57 66.81 -17.94
N THR A 20 -61.97 67.66 -18.86
CA THR A 20 -61.24 67.85 -20.14
C THR A 20 -60.12 68.91 -20.07
N GLY A 21 -59.51 69.06 -18.89
CA GLY A 21 -58.44 70.03 -18.60
C GLY A 21 -57.60 69.62 -17.42
N GLU A 22 -56.61 70.43 -17.05
CA GLU A 22 -55.74 70.16 -15.90
C GLU A 22 -56.54 70.27 -14.57
N LEU A 23 -56.58 69.25 -13.72
CA LEU A 23 -57.02 69.33 -12.35
C LEU A 23 -55.92 70.00 -11.51
N LYS A 24 -56.08 71.31 -11.16
CA LYS A 24 -55.12 72.02 -10.30
C LYS A 24 -55.63 72.07 -8.86
N THR A 25 -54.81 71.61 -7.95
CA THR A 25 -55.00 71.70 -6.51
C THR A 25 -54.26 72.96 -6.01
N THR A 26 -54.85 73.78 -5.15
CA THR A 26 -54.18 74.94 -4.57
C THR A 26 -53.34 74.53 -3.39
N THR A 27 -52.01 74.44 -3.58
CA THR A 27 -51.02 74.29 -2.53
C THR A 27 -49.99 75.38 -2.64
N LEU A 28 -49.22 75.65 -1.55
CA LEU A 28 -48.14 76.61 -1.61
C LEU A 28 -46.91 76.17 -2.38
N GLY A 29 -46.75 74.84 -2.67
CA GLY A 29 -45.72 74.32 -3.51
C GLY A 29 -46.15 74.16 -4.98
N THR A 30 -45.21 73.65 -5.86
CA THR A 30 -45.45 73.44 -7.31
C THR A 30 -45.87 72.02 -7.61
N SER A 31 -46.93 71.82 -8.43
CA SER A 31 -47.36 70.56 -8.99
C SER A 31 -47.74 69.49 -7.94
N ASN A 32 -48.38 69.84 -6.86
CA ASN A 32 -48.92 68.96 -5.84
C ASN A 32 -50.35 68.50 -6.23
N PHE A 33 -50.72 67.25 -6.00
CA PHE A 33 -52.08 66.70 -6.09
C PHE A 33 -52.58 66.25 -4.73
N ARG A 34 -53.76 66.74 -4.32
CA ARG A 34 -54.35 66.48 -2.96
C ARG A 34 -55.83 66.06 -3.12
N ALA A 35 -56.21 64.98 -2.37
CA ALA A 35 -57.63 64.62 -2.29
C ALA A 35 -57.89 63.87 -0.94
N GLY A 36 -58.76 64.41 -0.11
CA GLY A 36 -59.09 63.85 1.21
C GLY A 36 -59.10 64.96 2.28
N VAL A 37 -59.70 64.68 3.49
CA VAL A 37 -59.72 65.54 4.64
C VAL A 37 -58.30 65.70 5.15
N ASN A 38 -57.81 66.90 5.31
CA ASN A 38 -56.46 67.27 5.74
C ASN A 38 -55.31 66.72 4.88
N ALA A 39 -55.57 66.13 3.74
CA ALA A 39 -54.50 65.58 2.87
C ALA A 39 -53.49 66.69 2.52
N GLY A 40 -52.21 66.53 2.91
CA GLY A 40 -51.11 67.49 2.64
C GLY A 40 -51.38 68.91 3.06
N ASN A 41 -52.17 69.19 4.13
CA ASN A 41 -52.60 70.51 4.53
C ASN A 41 -51.42 71.35 5.07
N SER A 42 -50.28 70.78 5.45
CA SER A 42 -49.07 71.52 5.92
C SER A 42 -48.09 71.83 4.78
N ILE A 43 -48.36 71.49 3.53
CA ILE A 43 -47.42 71.71 2.42
C ILE A 43 -47.19 73.20 2.25
N ALA A 44 -45.93 73.63 2.46
CA ALA A 44 -45.48 74.98 2.36
C ALA A 44 -44.78 75.32 1.03
N SER A 45 -44.41 76.56 0.84
CA SER A 45 -43.60 76.98 -0.29
C SER A 45 -42.26 76.23 -0.28
N GLY A 46 -41.99 75.47 -1.29
CA GLY A 46 -40.80 74.59 -1.37
C GLY A 46 -41.13 73.08 -1.33
N GLY A 47 -42.36 72.64 -0.94
CA GLY A 47 -42.85 71.29 -1.05
C GLY A 47 -43.47 71.07 -2.43
N ASN A 48 -42.83 70.31 -3.28
CA ASN A 48 -43.21 70.20 -4.67
C ASN A 48 -43.44 68.73 -5.15
N TYR A 49 -44.25 68.56 -6.16
CA TYR A 49 -44.44 67.23 -6.84
C TYR A 49 -44.95 66.13 -5.91
N ASN A 50 -45.73 66.47 -4.87
CA ASN A 50 -46.32 65.49 -3.97
C ASN A 50 -47.71 65.07 -4.44
N VAL A 51 -48.03 63.78 -4.32
CA VAL A 51 -49.37 63.22 -4.54
C VAL A 51 -49.87 62.70 -3.19
N VAL A 52 -50.90 63.31 -2.63
CA VAL A 52 -51.50 62.93 -1.34
C VAL A 52 -52.99 62.71 -1.49
N VAL A 53 -53.43 61.44 -1.25
CA VAL A 53 -54.83 61.00 -1.46
C VAL A 53 -55.30 60.20 -0.24
N GLY A 54 -56.31 60.64 0.43
CA GLY A 54 -56.87 60.02 1.65
C GLY A 54 -56.92 60.94 2.83
N ASP A 55 -57.79 60.58 3.79
CA ASP A 55 -57.92 61.41 5.01
C ASP A 55 -56.61 61.32 5.81
N GLU A 56 -56.09 62.50 6.24
CA GLU A 56 -54.83 62.69 6.97
C GLU A 56 -53.56 62.26 6.21
N ALA A 57 -53.65 61.89 4.90
CA ALA A 57 -52.47 61.51 4.11
C ALA A 57 -51.48 62.66 4.01
N GLY A 58 -50.20 62.48 4.32
CA GLY A 58 -49.11 63.44 4.23
C GLY A 58 -49.38 64.75 4.96
N THR A 59 -50.13 64.70 6.03
CA THR A 59 -50.59 65.92 6.76
C THR A 59 -49.42 66.78 7.24
N ALA A 60 -48.31 66.18 7.68
CA ALA A 60 -47.13 66.90 8.20
C ALA A 60 -46.16 67.40 7.11
N ILE A 61 -46.35 67.06 5.84
CA ILE A 61 -45.44 67.42 4.70
C ILE A 61 -45.33 68.98 4.68
N THR A 62 -44.12 69.50 4.80
CA THR A 62 -43.86 70.95 4.75
C THR A 62 -43.08 71.34 3.47
N THR A 63 -41.80 71.13 3.41
CA THR A 63 -40.90 71.49 2.29
C THR A 63 -40.40 70.29 1.52
N SER A 64 -40.92 69.06 1.79
CA SER A 64 -40.57 67.85 1.19
C SER A 64 -41.06 67.68 -0.25
N ASP A 65 -40.29 67.07 -1.13
CA ASP A 65 -40.57 66.91 -2.54
C ASP A 65 -40.78 65.43 -2.95
N TYR A 66 -41.53 65.22 -4.02
CA TYR A 66 -41.67 63.91 -4.73
C TYR A 66 -42.24 62.75 -3.88
N ASN A 67 -43.07 63.03 -2.86
CA ASN A 67 -43.72 61.97 -2.13
C ASN A 67 -45.08 61.60 -2.75
N VAL A 68 -45.36 60.31 -2.69
CA VAL A 68 -46.70 59.74 -3.01
C VAL A 68 -47.28 59.14 -1.74
N ALA A 69 -48.34 59.68 -1.20
CA ALA A 69 -49.04 59.19 -0.02
C ALA A 69 -50.52 58.93 -0.34
N VAL A 70 -50.92 57.69 -0.43
CA VAL A 70 -52.29 57.26 -0.81
C VAL A 70 -52.86 56.33 0.27
N GLY A 71 -53.86 56.75 1.00
CA GLY A 71 -54.50 55.97 2.08
C GLY A 71 -54.78 56.78 3.31
N TYR A 72 -55.60 56.30 4.23
CA TYR A 72 -55.84 56.93 5.54
C TYR A 72 -54.56 56.96 6.35
N ASN A 73 -54.11 58.12 6.82
CA ASN A 73 -52.88 58.38 7.55
C ASN A 73 -51.57 57.93 6.81
N ALA A 74 -51.59 57.67 5.50
CA ALA A 74 -50.37 57.38 4.78
C ALA A 74 -49.37 58.54 4.89
N GLY A 75 -48.17 58.32 5.42
CA GLY A 75 -47.13 59.28 5.57
C GLY A 75 -47.53 60.53 6.42
N THR A 76 -48.40 60.36 7.37
CA THR A 76 -49.01 61.49 8.12
C THR A 76 -47.95 62.31 8.88
N SER A 77 -46.83 61.70 9.33
CA SER A 77 -45.73 62.34 10.06
C SER A 77 -44.58 62.86 9.17
N VAL A 78 -44.60 62.63 7.87
CA VAL A 78 -43.51 63.08 6.96
C VAL A 78 -43.43 64.62 6.97
N THR A 79 -42.25 65.11 7.34
CA THR A 79 -41.99 66.52 7.37
C THR A 79 -41.09 67.01 6.28
N THR A 80 -39.85 66.53 6.24
CA THR A 80 -38.80 66.92 5.29
C THR A 80 -38.31 65.74 4.44
N GLY A 81 -38.74 64.52 4.74
CA GLY A 81 -38.39 63.29 3.98
C GLY A 81 -38.90 63.32 2.52
N LYS A 82 -38.07 62.89 1.55
CA LYS A 82 -38.30 63.01 0.08
C LYS A 82 -38.40 61.70 -0.61
N GLU A 83 -39.05 61.74 -1.75
CA GLU A 83 -39.06 60.62 -2.69
C GLU A 83 -39.62 59.31 -2.09
N ASN A 84 -40.59 59.41 -1.17
CA ASN A 84 -41.25 58.29 -0.56
C ASN A 84 -42.52 57.91 -1.33
N THR A 85 -42.77 56.60 -1.50
CA THR A 85 -44.02 56.07 -2.09
C THR A 85 -44.77 55.31 -1.00
N LEU A 86 -45.83 55.85 -0.47
CA LEU A 86 -46.57 55.36 0.71
C LEU A 86 -48.01 55.08 0.30
N ILE A 87 -48.38 53.81 0.07
CA ILE A 87 -49.70 53.42 -0.42
C ILE A 87 -50.35 52.40 0.52
N GLY A 88 -51.40 52.77 1.17
CA GLY A 88 -52.12 51.95 2.13
C GLY A 88 -52.45 52.72 3.40
N SER A 89 -53.44 52.29 4.18
CA SER A 89 -53.75 52.88 5.47
C SER A 89 -52.56 52.68 6.42
N LEU A 90 -52.08 53.76 7.08
CA LEU A 90 -50.96 53.77 7.98
C LEU A 90 -49.61 53.38 7.32
N ALA A 91 -49.49 53.44 5.97
CA ALA A 91 -48.23 53.20 5.32
C ALA A 91 -47.22 54.33 5.61
N GLY A 92 -46.09 54.03 6.26
CA GLY A 92 -45.06 54.98 6.62
C GLY A 92 -45.56 56.15 7.46
N ASP A 93 -46.54 55.95 8.29
CA ASP A 93 -47.18 57.00 9.05
C ASP A 93 -46.33 57.66 10.11
N ALA A 94 -45.31 56.95 10.64
CA ALA A 94 -44.34 57.50 11.59
C ALA A 94 -43.12 58.15 10.92
N LEU A 95 -42.87 58.02 9.63
CA LEU A 95 -41.74 58.60 8.91
C LEU A 95 -41.71 60.15 9.07
N THR A 96 -40.56 60.73 9.37
CA THR A 96 -40.38 62.17 9.54
C THR A 96 -39.43 62.76 8.52
N ASP A 97 -38.13 62.51 8.61
CA ASP A 97 -37.08 63.01 7.73
C ASP A 97 -36.37 61.83 6.98
N ALA A 98 -37.11 60.86 6.61
CA ALA A 98 -36.63 59.63 5.91
C ALA A 98 -36.89 59.69 4.39
N ASP A 99 -35.92 59.34 3.59
CA ASP A 99 -35.94 59.48 2.13
C ASP A 99 -35.98 58.13 1.40
N PHE A 100 -36.54 58.14 0.17
CA PHE A 100 -36.44 57.04 -0.77
C PHE A 100 -37.10 55.73 -0.29
N ASN A 101 -38.16 55.79 0.50
CA ASN A 101 -38.86 54.60 0.97
C ASN A 101 -40.04 54.25 0.08
N ILE A 102 -40.29 52.94 -0.10
CA ILE A 102 -41.50 52.42 -0.71
C ILE A 102 -42.25 51.60 0.36
N ALA A 103 -43.40 52.06 0.80
CA ALA A 103 -44.28 51.38 1.72
C ALA A 103 -45.65 51.15 1.05
N ILE A 104 -46.02 49.91 0.74
CA ILE A 104 -47.28 49.56 0.10
C ILE A 104 -48.00 48.49 0.92
N GLY A 105 -49.09 48.81 1.51
CA GLY A 105 -49.87 47.89 2.37
C GLY A 105 -50.31 48.58 3.67
N TRP A 106 -51.27 47.96 4.38
CA TRP A 106 -51.70 48.46 5.69
C TRP A 106 -50.55 48.31 6.69
N GLY A 107 -50.14 49.37 7.38
CA GLY A 107 -49.07 49.42 8.35
C GLY A 107 -47.68 49.08 7.80
N ALA A 108 -47.47 49.08 6.50
CA ALA A 108 -46.16 48.88 5.93
C ALA A 108 -45.21 50.03 6.36
N LEU A 109 -44.07 49.71 6.99
CA LEU A 109 -43.08 50.66 7.51
C LEU A 109 -43.70 51.66 8.54
N GLY A 110 -44.66 51.13 9.34
CA GLY A 110 -45.50 51.99 10.20
C GLY A 110 -44.79 52.66 11.38
N ALA A 111 -43.78 52.03 11.99
CA ALA A 111 -43.09 52.57 13.14
C ALA A 111 -41.80 53.37 12.83
N ASP A 112 -41.27 53.31 11.63
CA ASP A 112 -39.99 53.93 11.28
C ASP A 112 -40.06 55.44 11.20
N THR A 113 -39.08 56.10 11.80
CA THR A 113 -39.05 57.58 11.86
C THR A 113 -37.96 58.17 10.93
N LEU A 114 -36.76 57.61 10.90
CA LEU A 114 -35.58 58.15 10.23
C LEU A 114 -34.86 57.16 9.32
N GLY A 115 -35.42 55.97 9.10
CA GLY A 115 -34.83 54.95 8.17
C GLY A 115 -35.14 55.27 6.72
N SER A 116 -34.13 55.31 5.88
CA SER A 116 -34.21 55.61 4.47
C SER A 116 -33.92 54.39 3.58
N LYS A 117 -34.38 54.44 2.34
CA LYS A 117 -34.07 53.44 1.30
C LYS A 117 -34.61 52.03 1.61
N SER A 118 -35.75 51.95 2.29
CA SER A 118 -36.49 50.71 2.53
C SER A 118 -37.55 50.45 1.47
N VAL A 119 -37.78 49.18 1.13
CA VAL A 119 -38.93 48.73 0.34
C VAL A 119 -39.76 47.79 1.21
N ALA A 120 -40.96 48.21 1.58
CA ALA A 120 -41.94 47.45 2.35
C ALA A 120 -43.24 47.27 1.57
N ILE A 121 -43.50 46.09 1.02
CA ILE A 121 -44.68 45.82 0.21
C ILE A 121 -45.44 44.62 0.83
N GLY A 122 -46.58 44.90 1.40
CA GLY A 122 -47.43 43.93 2.07
C GLY A 122 -47.96 44.48 3.41
N THR A 123 -49.06 43.94 3.89
CA THR A 123 -49.63 44.28 5.20
C THR A 123 -48.58 43.93 6.27
N GLY A 124 -48.19 44.90 7.12
CA GLY A 124 -47.24 44.75 8.21
C GLY A 124 -45.80 44.47 7.76
N ALA A 125 -45.44 44.73 6.51
CA ALA A 125 -44.05 44.60 6.06
C ALA A 125 -43.18 45.69 6.73
N LEU A 126 -42.08 45.31 7.42
CA LEU A 126 -41.21 46.22 8.24
C LEU A 126 -41.96 47.11 9.25
N ASP A 127 -43.04 46.57 9.82
CA ASP A 127 -43.92 47.32 10.70
C ASP A 127 -43.16 47.91 11.92
N ALA A 128 -42.30 47.15 12.55
CA ALA A 128 -41.54 47.58 13.75
C ALA A 128 -40.22 48.30 13.42
N GLN A 129 -39.82 48.44 12.15
CA GLN A 129 -38.58 49.16 11.81
C GLN A 129 -38.60 50.56 12.37
N ASN A 130 -37.55 50.91 13.14
CA ASN A 130 -37.44 52.22 13.72
C ASN A 130 -36.01 52.65 14.02
N PHE A 131 -35.48 53.54 13.24
CA PHE A 131 -34.17 54.15 13.45
C PHE A 131 -34.29 55.48 14.17
N THR A 132 -33.51 55.65 15.25
CA THR A 132 -33.45 56.86 16.05
C THR A 132 -32.45 57.91 15.51
N SER A 133 -31.75 57.62 14.46
CA SER A 133 -30.82 58.45 13.70
C SER A 133 -31.01 58.21 12.20
N ALA A 134 -30.71 59.19 11.36
CA ALA A 134 -30.76 59.06 9.92
C ALA A 134 -29.88 57.87 9.47
N THR A 135 -30.54 56.83 8.94
CA THR A 135 -29.90 55.55 8.58
C THR A 135 -30.38 55.07 7.21
N ASP A 136 -29.47 54.79 6.33
CA ASP A 136 -29.74 54.08 5.10
C ASP A 136 -29.94 52.61 5.43
N SER A 137 -31.15 52.11 5.53
CA SER A 137 -31.46 50.76 5.98
C SER A 137 -31.26 49.69 4.89
N PHE A 138 -31.54 50.04 3.61
CA PHE A 138 -31.48 49.14 2.48
C PHE A 138 -32.25 47.83 2.69
N ASN A 139 -33.33 47.86 3.49
CA ASN A 139 -34.18 46.70 3.71
C ASN A 139 -35.20 46.56 2.56
N VAL A 140 -35.37 45.34 2.07
CA VAL A 140 -36.43 44.98 1.12
C VAL A 140 -37.33 43.92 1.74
N ALA A 141 -38.56 44.23 2.01
CA ALA A 141 -39.56 43.30 2.53
C ALA A 141 -40.79 43.27 1.63
N VAL A 142 -41.08 42.09 1.06
CA VAL A 142 -42.24 41.90 0.17
C VAL A 142 -43.04 40.68 0.61
N GLY A 143 -44.21 40.90 1.19
CA GLY A 143 -45.08 39.84 1.70
C GLY A 143 -45.82 40.29 2.96
N HIS A 144 -46.87 39.53 3.32
CA HIS A 144 -47.60 39.74 4.60
C HIS A 144 -46.63 39.50 5.78
N ASN A 145 -46.46 40.48 6.63
CA ASN A 145 -45.56 40.47 7.80
C ASN A 145 -44.10 40.11 7.45
N ALA A 146 -43.62 40.39 6.25
CA ALA A 146 -42.21 40.22 5.91
C ALA A 146 -41.39 41.20 6.76
N GLY A 147 -40.48 40.68 7.62
CA GLY A 147 -39.64 41.45 8.49
C GLY A 147 -40.42 42.31 9.49
N SER A 148 -41.62 41.87 9.96
CA SER A 148 -42.50 42.69 10.80
C SER A 148 -41.82 43.15 12.08
N ASP A 149 -40.94 42.39 12.72
CA ASP A 149 -40.26 42.72 13.98
C ASP A 149 -38.89 43.35 13.76
N VAL A 150 -38.42 43.60 12.52
CA VAL A 150 -37.16 44.28 12.24
C VAL A 150 -37.19 45.69 12.91
N THR A 151 -36.24 45.91 13.80
CA THR A 151 -36.12 47.23 14.47
C THR A 151 -34.98 48.08 13.89
N THR A 152 -33.73 47.64 14.11
CA THR A 152 -32.51 48.32 13.64
C THR A 152 -31.64 47.49 12.68
N GLY A 153 -32.09 46.30 12.31
CA GLY A 153 -31.42 45.47 11.29
C GLY A 153 -31.38 46.16 9.93
N VAL A 154 -30.24 46.05 9.22
CA VAL A 154 -30.00 46.72 7.91
C VAL A 154 -29.63 45.71 6.81
N ASN A 155 -29.78 46.10 5.57
CA ASN A 155 -29.40 45.32 4.40
C ASN A 155 -30.08 43.93 4.31
N ASN A 156 -31.32 43.81 4.76
CA ASN A 156 -32.08 42.58 4.67
C ASN A 156 -32.94 42.56 3.40
N THR A 157 -33.01 41.41 2.75
CA THR A 157 -33.94 41.13 1.63
C THR A 157 -34.89 40.01 2.07
N LEU A 158 -36.15 40.35 2.38
CA LEU A 158 -37.15 39.48 2.98
C LEU A 158 -38.35 39.37 2.05
N ILE A 159 -38.47 38.27 1.31
CA ILE A 159 -39.52 38.10 0.28
C ILE A 159 -40.32 36.84 0.56
N GLY A 160 -41.59 36.99 0.90
CA GLY A 160 -42.50 35.93 1.25
C GLY A 160 -43.30 36.26 2.51
N SER A 161 -44.44 35.65 2.71
CA SER A 161 -45.22 35.80 3.93
C SER A 161 -44.41 35.30 5.12
N LEU A 162 -44.28 36.10 6.18
CA LEU A 162 -43.50 35.80 7.39
C LEU A 162 -42.02 35.49 7.10
N ALA A 163 -41.45 36.06 6.04
CA ALA A 163 -40.00 35.96 5.79
C ALA A 163 -39.25 36.88 6.76
N GLY A 164 -38.39 36.30 7.63
CA GLY A 164 -37.63 37.03 8.62
C GLY A 164 -38.48 37.87 9.58
N ASP A 165 -39.70 37.41 9.86
CA ASP A 165 -40.68 38.17 10.65
C ASP A 165 -40.25 38.41 12.10
N ALA A 166 -39.47 37.51 12.71
CA ALA A 166 -38.92 37.70 14.06
C ALA A 166 -37.59 38.45 14.12
N LEU A 167 -36.96 38.81 13.00
CA LEU A 167 -35.70 39.58 13.00
C LEU A 167 -35.86 40.90 13.73
N THR A 168 -34.91 41.24 14.60
CA THR A 168 -34.89 42.55 15.27
C THR A 168 -33.68 43.38 14.85
N GLU A 169 -32.48 43.02 15.29
CA GLU A 169 -31.21 43.73 14.97
C GLU A 169 -30.37 43.00 13.92
N GLY A 170 -30.78 41.75 13.52
CA GLY A 170 -30.08 40.95 12.53
C GLY A 170 -30.02 41.65 11.17
N GLY A 171 -28.82 41.70 10.57
CA GLY A 171 -28.60 42.39 9.28
C GLY A 171 -27.93 41.54 8.22
N ASN A 172 -27.95 42.06 6.97
CA ASN A 172 -27.34 41.36 5.82
C ASN A 172 -27.94 39.98 5.55
N ASN A 173 -29.23 39.76 5.79
CA ASN A 173 -29.91 38.52 5.56
C ASN A 173 -30.67 38.54 4.22
N THR A 174 -30.70 37.39 3.53
CA THR A 174 -31.58 37.16 2.38
C THR A 174 -32.54 36.05 2.75
N ALA A 175 -33.82 36.33 2.91
CA ALA A 175 -34.88 35.35 3.12
C ALA A 175 -35.89 35.40 1.99
N LEU A 176 -36.00 34.35 1.22
CA LEU A 176 -36.95 34.22 0.10
C LEU A 176 -37.81 32.97 0.24
N GLY A 177 -39.02 33.11 0.65
CA GLY A 177 -39.98 32.01 0.84
C GLY A 177 -40.86 32.24 2.08
N ILE A 178 -41.98 31.50 2.16
CA ILE A 178 -42.85 31.56 3.32
C ILE A 178 -42.11 30.99 4.53
N ASN A 179 -42.10 31.75 5.66
CA ASN A 179 -41.40 31.43 6.90
C ASN A 179 -39.89 31.19 6.72
N ALA A 180 -39.26 31.69 5.68
CA ALA A 180 -37.81 31.65 5.58
C ALA A 180 -37.19 32.56 6.67
N LEU A 181 -36.30 32.00 7.51
CA LEU A 181 -35.67 32.70 8.66
C LEU A 181 -36.69 33.26 9.66
N GLY A 182 -37.81 32.51 9.87
CA GLY A 182 -38.99 33.04 10.58
C GLY A 182 -38.82 33.26 12.10
N ALA A 183 -37.92 32.54 12.78
CA ALA A 183 -37.72 32.66 14.22
C ALA A 183 -36.45 33.40 14.67
N ASP A 184 -35.56 33.77 13.74
CA ASP A 184 -34.27 34.39 14.07
C ASP A 184 -34.44 35.83 14.47
N THR A 185 -33.85 36.23 15.61
CA THR A 185 -33.92 37.57 16.11
C THR A 185 -32.66 38.40 15.87
N LEU A 186 -31.49 37.83 16.13
CA LEU A 186 -30.20 38.52 16.15
C LEU A 186 -29.16 37.93 15.17
N GLY A 187 -29.52 36.92 14.39
CA GLY A 187 -28.64 36.30 13.40
C GLY A 187 -28.44 37.19 12.19
N SER A 188 -27.22 37.22 11.69
CA SER A 188 -26.82 38.06 10.56
C SER A 188 -26.10 37.22 9.47
N ARG A 189 -26.12 37.75 8.25
CA ARG A 189 -25.38 37.22 7.10
C ARG A 189 -25.88 35.80 6.67
N ASN A 190 -27.19 35.58 6.78
CA ASN A 190 -27.84 34.36 6.31
C ASN A 190 -28.39 34.49 4.89
N THR A 191 -28.42 33.36 4.19
CA THR A 191 -29.16 33.22 2.94
C THR A 191 -30.15 32.07 3.11
N ALA A 192 -31.45 32.33 3.17
CA ALA A 192 -32.52 31.39 3.36
C ALA A 192 -33.49 31.47 2.19
N ILE A 193 -33.43 30.52 1.25
CA ILE A 193 -34.25 30.53 0.02
C ILE A 193 -35.08 29.25 -0.07
N GLY A 194 -36.37 29.36 0.10
CA GLY A 194 -37.34 28.28 0.06
C GLY A 194 -38.32 28.29 1.21
N TYR A 195 -39.33 27.45 1.14
CA TYR A 195 -40.31 27.27 2.18
C TYR A 195 -39.67 26.73 3.47
N GLN A 196 -39.87 27.42 4.61
CA GLN A 196 -39.38 27.06 5.95
C GLN A 196 -37.86 26.83 6.05
N THR A 197 -37.05 27.45 5.21
CA THR A 197 -35.58 27.41 5.34
C THR A 197 -35.14 28.15 6.60
N LEU A 198 -34.24 27.56 7.41
CA LEU A 198 -33.73 28.09 8.69
C LEU A 198 -34.88 28.56 9.62
N LEU A 199 -36.03 27.85 9.59
CA LEU A 199 -37.26 28.30 10.26
C LEU A 199 -37.06 28.59 11.74
N VAL A 200 -36.37 27.74 12.48
CA VAL A 200 -36.22 27.83 13.93
C VAL A 200 -34.87 28.40 14.37
N GLN A 201 -34.06 28.92 13.45
CA GLN A 201 -32.81 29.57 13.80
C GLN A 201 -33.10 30.74 14.76
N ASN A 202 -32.37 30.79 15.88
CA ASN A 202 -32.53 31.91 16.83
C ASN A 202 -31.31 32.07 17.72
N PHE A 203 -30.65 33.19 17.61
CA PHE A 203 -29.49 33.54 18.42
C PHE A 203 -29.90 34.50 19.56
N THR A 204 -29.39 34.27 20.77
CA THR A 204 -29.63 35.09 21.96
C THR A 204 -28.67 36.28 22.07
N SER A 205 -27.72 36.41 21.16
CA SER A 205 -26.76 37.52 21.03
C SER A 205 -26.49 37.79 19.53
N ALA A 206 -26.10 39.01 19.21
CA ALA A 206 -25.74 39.38 17.83
C ALA A 206 -24.66 38.42 17.27
N THR A 207 -25.01 37.61 16.28
CA THR A 207 -24.17 36.57 15.75
C THR A 207 -24.11 36.63 14.23
N ASN A 208 -22.91 36.66 13.67
CA ASN A 208 -22.69 36.44 12.27
C ASN A 208 -22.76 34.93 12.00
N SER A 209 -23.89 34.41 11.60
CA SER A 209 -24.14 32.98 11.49
C SER A 209 -23.67 32.35 10.18
N TYR A 210 -23.62 33.16 9.10
CA TYR A 210 -23.14 32.73 7.77
C TYR A 210 -23.76 31.40 7.25
N ASN A 211 -25.03 31.18 7.60
CA ASN A 211 -25.74 29.99 7.09
C ASN A 211 -26.30 30.29 5.69
N VAL A 212 -26.12 29.35 4.79
CA VAL A 212 -26.73 29.35 3.46
C VAL A 212 -27.65 28.12 3.39
N ALA A 213 -28.96 28.34 3.30
CA ALA A 213 -29.97 27.29 3.16
C ALA A 213 -30.85 27.56 1.94
N ILE A 214 -30.85 26.65 0.98
CA ILE A 214 -31.61 26.79 -0.27
C ILE A 214 -32.40 25.50 -0.54
N GLY A 215 -33.72 25.56 -0.55
CA GLY A 215 -34.61 24.44 -0.79
C GLY A 215 -35.72 24.33 0.24
N HIS A 216 -36.74 23.54 -0.02
CA HIS A 216 -37.83 23.26 0.91
C HIS A 216 -37.27 22.59 2.18
N ASP A 217 -37.54 23.16 3.37
CA ASP A 217 -37.10 22.69 4.68
C ASP A 217 -35.56 22.57 4.83
N ALA A 218 -34.76 23.22 4.00
CA ALA A 218 -33.31 23.16 4.17
C ALA A 218 -32.90 23.84 5.49
N GLY A 219 -32.18 23.12 6.35
CA GLY A 219 -31.76 23.60 7.68
C GLY A 219 -32.91 24.00 8.60
N ARG A 220 -34.09 23.43 8.41
CA ARG A 220 -35.31 23.85 9.15
C ARG A 220 -35.13 23.87 10.65
N ALA A 221 -34.44 22.85 11.24
CA ALA A 221 -34.24 22.72 12.68
C ALA A 221 -33.00 23.42 13.21
N VAL A 222 -32.22 24.13 12.39
CA VAL A 222 -31.05 24.87 12.84
C VAL A 222 -31.47 25.87 13.94
N THR A 223 -30.83 25.80 15.10
CA THR A 223 -31.05 26.73 16.20
C THR A 223 -29.89 27.71 16.34
N THR A 224 -28.71 27.24 16.73
CA THR A 224 -27.49 28.02 16.94
C THR A 224 -26.30 27.56 16.11
N GLY A 225 -26.49 26.58 15.19
CA GLY A 225 -25.46 26.17 14.27
C GLY A 225 -25.05 27.28 13.29
N THR A 226 -23.75 27.43 13.03
CA THR A 226 -23.19 28.50 12.18
C THR A 226 -22.36 27.90 11.02
N ASN A 227 -22.12 28.74 10.00
CA ASN A 227 -21.27 28.40 8.85
C ASN A 227 -21.74 27.14 8.06
N ASN A 228 -23.04 26.88 8.04
CA ASN A 228 -23.59 25.77 7.28
C ASN A 228 -23.98 26.19 5.86
N THR A 229 -23.72 25.32 4.88
CA THR A 229 -24.18 25.45 3.50
C THR A 229 -25.09 24.27 3.20
N LEU A 230 -26.41 24.52 3.13
CA LEU A 230 -27.46 23.49 3.03
C LEU A 230 -28.31 23.74 1.77
N ILE A 231 -28.03 23.00 0.71
CA ILE A 231 -28.68 23.22 -0.60
C ILE A 231 -29.36 21.95 -1.06
N GLY A 232 -30.68 21.99 -1.16
CA GLY A 232 -31.56 20.90 -1.55
C GLY A 232 -32.75 20.74 -0.61
N GLY A 233 -33.81 20.11 -1.06
CA GLY A 233 -34.93 19.80 -0.19
C GLY A 233 -34.51 18.90 0.96
N LEU A 234 -34.88 19.24 2.21
CA LEU A 234 -34.51 18.52 3.43
C LEU A 234 -32.96 18.40 3.63
N ALA A 235 -32.16 19.28 3.06
CA ALA A 235 -30.71 19.29 3.29
C ALA A 235 -30.44 19.78 4.73
N GLY A 236 -29.85 18.92 5.58
CA GLY A 236 -29.53 19.24 6.98
C GLY A 236 -30.72 19.68 7.80
N ASP A 237 -31.92 19.19 7.47
CA ASP A 237 -33.19 19.62 8.07
C ASP A 237 -33.32 19.35 9.57
N ALA A 238 -32.57 18.37 10.12
CA ALA A 238 -32.53 18.08 11.56
C ALA A 238 -31.34 18.75 12.29
N ILE A 239 -30.45 19.46 11.62
CA ILE A 239 -29.32 20.14 12.28
C ILE A 239 -29.86 21.15 13.30
N THR A 240 -29.34 21.10 14.54
CA THR A 240 -29.65 22.04 15.60
C THR A 240 -28.48 22.96 15.90
N THR A 241 -27.44 22.44 16.53
CA THR A 241 -26.24 23.19 16.95
C THR A 241 -25.00 22.87 16.11
N GLY A 242 -25.06 21.88 15.22
CA GLY A 242 -23.95 21.52 14.30
C GLY A 242 -23.58 22.67 13.39
N GLY A 243 -22.26 22.95 13.26
CA GLY A 243 -21.72 24.02 12.44
C GLY A 243 -20.73 23.57 11.39
N SER A 244 -20.42 24.46 10.45
CA SER A 244 -19.43 24.21 9.39
C SER A 244 -19.73 22.98 8.53
N ASN A 245 -21.02 22.67 8.30
CA ASN A 245 -21.43 21.57 7.46
C ASN A 245 -21.76 22.04 6.03
N VAL A 246 -21.44 21.22 5.06
CA VAL A 246 -21.86 21.37 3.66
C VAL A 246 -22.79 20.21 3.30
N ALA A 247 -24.05 20.49 3.02
CA ALA A 247 -25.04 19.54 2.53
C ALA A 247 -25.56 20.02 1.17
N LEU A 248 -25.19 19.34 0.10
CA LEU A 248 -25.63 19.65 -1.26
C LEU A 248 -26.36 18.45 -1.87
N GLY A 249 -27.66 18.50 -1.90
CA GLY A 249 -28.53 17.43 -2.42
C GLY A 249 -29.75 17.16 -1.54
N THR A 250 -30.79 16.59 -2.12
CA THR A 250 -31.99 16.23 -1.36
C THR A 250 -31.65 15.27 -0.25
N SER A 251 -32.07 15.59 0.99
CA SER A 251 -31.83 14.81 2.19
C SER A 251 -30.33 14.52 2.50
N ALA A 252 -29.40 15.33 2.01
CA ALA A 252 -28.02 15.28 2.45
C ALA A 252 -27.93 15.73 3.91
N LEU A 253 -27.21 14.99 4.80
CA LEU A 253 -27.10 15.25 6.25
C LEU A 253 -28.46 15.39 6.97
N SER A 254 -29.53 14.74 6.48
CA SER A 254 -30.87 14.98 7.00
C SER A 254 -31.05 14.59 8.47
N ALA A 255 -30.39 13.55 8.97
CA ALA A 255 -30.46 13.17 10.38
C ALA A 255 -29.44 13.86 11.29
N ASN A 256 -28.56 14.72 10.77
CA ASN A 256 -27.55 15.41 11.55
C ASN A 256 -28.18 16.37 12.56
N THR A 257 -27.80 16.27 13.83
CA THR A 257 -28.28 17.17 14.88
C THR A 257 -27.18 18.10 15.38
N THR A 258 -26.09 17.55 15.90
CA THR A 258 -25.04 18.31 16.58
C THR A 258 -23.65 18.20 15.92
N ALA A 259 -23.51 17.31 14.94
CA ALA A 259 -22.22 17.05 14.31
C ALA A 259 -21.79 18.23 13.41
N SER A 260 -20.51 18.49 13.41
CA SER A 260 -19.88 19.61 12.70
C SER A 260 -18.85 19.17 11.67
N SER A 261 -18.51 20.06 10.76
CA SER A 261 -17.43 19.87 9.79
C SER A 261 -17.65 18.69 8.83
N ASN A 262 -18.90 18.33 8.52
CA ASN A 262 -19.23 17.31 7.54
C ASN A 262 -19.48 17.92 6.16
N THR A 263 -18.98 17.25 5.12
CA THR A 263 -19.27 17.58 3.72
C THR A 263 -20.06 16.44 3.10
N ALA A 264 -21.31 16.71 2.71
CA ALA A 264 -22.20 15.75 2.07
C ALA A 264 -22.72 16.29 0.74
N VAL A 265 -22.32 15.69 -0.36
CA VAL A 265 -22.74 16.10 -1.71
C VAL A 265 -23.39 14.93 -2.43
N GLY A 266 -24.67 15.01 -2.70
CA GLY A 266 -25.45 13.98 -3.38
C GLY A 266 -26.75 13.64 -2.65
N TYR A 267 -27.67 13.00 -3.36
CA TYR A 267 -28.92 12.50 -2.79
C TYR A 267 -28.64 11.54 -1.63
N GLN A 268 -29.15 11.85 -0.45
CA GLN A 268 -28.95 11.08 0.79
C GLN A 268 -27.48 10.80 1.14
N ALA A 269 -26.54 11.66 0.75
CA ALA A 269 -25.18 11.58 1.24
C ALA A 269 -25.13 11.86 2.74
N ALA A 270 -24.45 11.00 3.50
CA ALA A 270 -24.32 11.08 4.96
C ALA A 270 -25.69 11.20 5.70
N TYR A 271 -26.71 10.53 5.17
CA TYR A 271 -28.11 10.68 5.58
C TYR A 271 -28.31 10.47 7.09
N SER A 272 -27.73 9.42 7.66
CA SER A 272 -27.99 9.00 9.06
C SER A 272 -27.03 9.57 10.09
N ILE A 273 -26.10 10.45 9.73
CA ILE A 273 -25.17 11.05 10.69
C ILE A 273 -25.98 11.83 11.75
N THR A 274 -25.69 11.54 13.02
CA THR A 274 -26.27 12.29 14.14
C THR A 274 -25.22 13.03 14.96
N GLY A 275 -24.11 12.39 15.32
CA GLY A 275 -23.05 12.96 16.14
C GLY A 275 -21.63 12.80 15.60
N SER A 276 -21.43 12.17 14.46
CA SER A 276 -20.10 11.94 13.86
C SER A 276 -19.60 13.17 13.07
N GLN A 277 -18.36 13.58 13.27
CA GLN A 277 -17.78 14.83 12.73
C GLN A 277 -16.73 14.57 11.65
N ALA A 278 -16.40 15.61 10.90
CA ALA A 278 -15.30 15.65 9.95
C ALA A 278 -15.39 14.56 8.83
N ASN A 279 -16.59 14.18 8.42
CA ASN A 279 -16.78 13.23 7.33
C ASN A 279 -16.90 13.95 5.99
N THR A 280 -16.41 13.32 4.93
CA THR A 280 -16.60 13.75 3.54
C THR A 280 -17.35 12.65 2.79
N ALA A 281 -18.59 12.90 2.39
CA ALA A 281 -19.47 11.99 1.67
C ALA A 281 -19.88 12.64 0.35
N ILE A 282 -19.34 12.17 -0.77
CA ILE A 282 -19.64 12.70 -2.11
C ILE A 282 -20.13 11.58 -3.01
N GLY A 283 -21.39 11.64 -3.38
CA GLY A 283 -22.09 10.65 -4.19
C GLY A 283 -23.45 10.28 -3.58
N ARG A 284 -24.34 9.79 -4.42
CA ARG A 284 -25.63 9.28 -3.93
C ARG A 284 -25.40 8.15 -2.92
N GLY A 285 -25.98 8.26 -1.73
CA GLY A 285 -25.91 7.25 -0.68
C GLY A 285 -24.51 7.00 -0.10
N ALA A 286 -23.54 7.85 -0.36
CA ALA A 286 -22.22 7.79 0.27
C ALA A 286 -22.37 8.00 1.78
N LEU A 287 -21.76 7.13 2.62
CA LEU A 287 -21.90 7.14 4.09
C LEU A 287 -23.35 7.16 4.60
N TYR A 288 -24.25 6.51 3.88
CA TYR A 288 -25.69 6.58 4.15
C TYR A 288 -26.06 6.20 5.61
N SER A 289 -25.53 5.09 6.12
CA SER A 289 -25.90 4.51 7.42
C SER A 289 -25.02 4.99 8.59
N HIS A 290 -24.04 5.88 8.35
CA HIS A 290 -23.13 6.32 9.40
C HIS A 290 -23.87 7.18 10.43
N THR A 291 -23.74 6.82 11.71
CA THR A 291 -24.49 7.50 12.77
C THR A 291 -23.60 8.26 13.74
N THR A 292 -22.77 7.54 14.47
CA THR A 292 -21.94 8.07 15.55
C THR A 292 -20.51 7.55 15.42
N GLY A 293 -19.60 7.99 16.28
CA GLY A 293 -18.20 7.58 16.26
C GLY A 293 -17.26 8.76 16.00
N ASN A 294 -15.97 8.48 15.91
CA ASN A 294 -14.96 9.53 15.75
C ASN A 294 -14.98 10.23 14.36
N GLY A 295 -15.70 9.67 13.39
CA GLY A 295 -15.82 10.26 12.06
C GLY A 295 -14.53 10.20 11.25
N ALA A 296 -14.18 11.33 10.60
CA ALA A 296 -13.03 11.46 9.71
C ALA A 296 -13.01 10.42 8.58
N ASN A 297 -14.18 10.01 8.08
CA ASN A 297 -14.30 9.13 6.92
C ASN A 297 -14.37 9.93 5.63
N VAL A 298 -13.77 9.39 4.57
CA VAL A 298 -13.89 9.91 3.20
C VAL A 298 -14.60 8.86 2.36
N ALA A 299 -15.78 9.20 1.84
CA ALA A 299 -16.56 8.35 0.94
C ALA A 299 -16.86 9.12 -0.35
N LEU A 300 -16.21 8.74 -1.44
CA LEU A 300 -16.37 9.36 -2.74
C LEU A 300 -16.85 8.33 -3.77
N GLY A 301 -18.09 8.42 -4.17
CA GLY A 301 -18.71 7.54 -5.16
C GLY A 301 -20.12 7.08 -4.78
N TYR A 302 -20.84 6.55 -5.74
CA TYR A 302 -22.16 5.97 -5.56
C TYR A 302 -22.12 4.84 -4.52
N ASP A 303 -22.93 4.94 -3.46
CA ASP A 303 -23.04 3.99 -2.36
C ASP A 303 -21.67 3.57 -1.73
N SER A 304 -20.69 4.46 -1.75
CA SER A 304 -19.39 4.27 -1.09
C SER A 304 -19.57 4.26 0.44
N SER A 305 -19.03 3.26 1.13
CA SER A 305 -19.20 3.06 2.59
C SER A 305 -20.66 3.13 3.07
N ARG A 306 -21.60 2.61 2.24
CA ARG A 306 -23.04 2.78 2.48
C ARG A 306 -23.49 2.24 3.84
N SER A 307 -23.00 1.07 4.24
CA SER A 307 -23.41 0.35 5.45
C SER A 307 -22.61 0.72 6.71
N LEU A 308 -21.64 1.63 6.59
CA LEU A 308 -20.80 2.05 7.72
C LEU A 308 -21.69 2.69 8.81
N THR A 309 -21.61 2.18 10.06
CA THR A 309 -22.39 2.66 11.19
C THR A 309 -21.57 3.50 12.16
N THR A 310 -20.49 2.94 12.70
CA THR A 310 -19.65 3.60 13.72
C THR A 310 -18.16 3.63 13.38
N GLY A 311 -17.72 2.97 12.30
CA GLY A 311 -16.32 2.94 11.89
C GLY A 311 -15.77 4.32 11.54
N ALA A 312 -14.49 4.55 11.83
CA ALA A 312 -13.81 5.84 11.65
C ALA A 312 -12.51 5.71 10.83
N TYR A 313 -12.04 6.83 10.28
CA TYR A 313 -10.78 6.91 9.55
C TYR A 313 -10.73 6.02 8.31
N ASN A 314 -11.87 5.75 7.67
CA ASN A 314 -11.92 4.98 6.44
C ASN A 314 -11.88 5.90 5.22
N VAL A 315 -11.16 5.49 4.19
CA VAL A 315 -11.13 6.14 2.88
C VAL A 315 -11.73 5.20 1.84
N SER A 316 -12.84 5.57 1.23
CA SER A 316 -13.51 4.79 0.20
C SER A 316 -13.77 5.63 -1.05
N VAL A 317 -13.12 5.28 -2.15
CA VAL A 317 -13.23 6.01 -3.42
C VAL A 317 -13.64 5.04 -4.53
N GLY A 318 -14.81 5.26 -5.09
CA GLY A 318 -15.37 4.45 -6.17
C GLY A 318 -16.75 3.89 -5.86
N THR A 319 -17.48 3.51 -6.90
CA THR A 319 -18.79 2.89 -6.77
C THR A 319 -18.73 1.65 -5.90
N ASN A 320 -19.53 1.63 -4.82
CA ASN A 320 -19.62 0.54 -3.86
C ASN A 320 -18.26 0.15 -3.20
N ALA A 321 -17.30 1.04 -3.10
CA ALA A 321 -16.10 0.80 -2.29
C ALA A 321 -16.48 0.73 -0.81
N LEU A 322 -15.97 -0.26 -0.05
CA LEU A 322 -16.33 -0.54 1.37
C LEU A 322 -17.84 -0.61 1.64
N TYR A 323 -18.62 -1.08 0.68
CA TYR A 323 -20.10 -1.01 0.75
C TYR A 323 -20.68 -1.63 2.01
N ASN A 324 -20.24 -2.84 2.40
CA ASN A 324 -20.75 -3.59 3.56
C ASN A 324 -19.98 -3.33 4.86
N ASN A 325 -19.01 -2.40 4.86
CA ASN A 325 -18.27 -2.06 6.06
C ASN A 325 -19.22 -1.51 7.13
N THR A 326 -19.14 -2.04 8.35
CA THR A 326 -20.06 -1.64 9.44
C THR A 326 -19.36 -0.87 10.55
N THR A 327 -18.42 -1.48 11.23
CA THR A 327 -17.78 -0.91 12.44
C THR A 327 -16.28 -0.76 12.34
N SER A 328 -15.66 -1.22 11.25
CA SER A 328 -14.21 -1.26 11.14
C SER A 328 -13.58 0.10 10.85
N ASN A 329 -12.31 0.23 11.23
CA ASN A 329 -11.55 1.46 11.18
C ASN A 329 -10.31 1.34 10.27
N TYR A 330 -9.79 2.47 9.84
CA TYR A 330 -8.51 2.59 9.15
C TYR A 330 -8.39 1.80 7.84
N ASN A 331 -9.52 1.54 7.14
CA ASN A 331 -9.47 0.93 5.82
C ASN A 331 -9.35 1.97 4.71
N THR A 332 -8.54 1.68 3.71
CA THR A 332 -8.45 2.47 2.48
C THR A 332 -8.85 1.59 1.29
N ALA A 333 -9.92 1.92 0.62
CA ALA A 333 -10.42 1.22 -0.56
C ALA A 333 -10.62 2.19 -1.72
N MET A 334 -9.88 2.01 -2.80
CA MET A 334 -9.99 2.85 -4.00
C MET A 334 -10.18 1.98 -5.24
N GLY A 335 -11.34 2.11 -5.87
CA GLY A 335 -11.75 1.36 -7.05
C GLY A 335 -13.19 0.85 -6.95
N ARG A 336 -13.78 0.54 -8.09
CA ARG A 336 -15.13 -0.04 -8.13
C ARG A 336 -15.16 -1.34 -7.31
N GLN A 337 -16.03 -1.38 -6.29
CA GLN A 337 -16.22 -2.55 -5.43
C GLN A 337 -14.93 -3.02 -4.71
N ALA A 338 -13.96 -2.13 -4.48
CA ALA A 338 -12.83 -2.43 -3.63
C ALA A 338 -13.30 -2.67 -2.20
N ALA A 339 -12.85 -3.77 -1.58
CA ALA A 339 -13.23 -4.23 -0.24
C ALA A 339 -14.77 -4.27 -0.02
N TYR A 340 -15.52 -4.65 -1.05
CA TYR A 340 -16.99 -4.56 -1.07
C TYR A 340 -17.66 -5.28 0.11
N SER A 341 -17.23 -6.50 0.44
CA SER A 341 -17.85 -7.36 1.46
C SER A 341 -17.24 -7.18 2.86
N ASN A 342 -16.23 -6.30 3.01
CA ASN A 342 -15.62 -6.09 4.32
C ASN A 342 -16.67 -5.64 5.33
N THR A 343 -16.73 -6.29 6.49
CA THR A 343 -17.66 -5.95 7.57
C THR A 343 -16.94 -5.35 8.77
N THR A 344 -16.02 -6.10 9.36
CA THR A 344 -15.29 -5.73 10.57
C THR A 344 -13.77 -5.83 10.44
N GLY A 345 -13.25 -6.21 9.26
CA GLY A 345 -11.80 -6.21 9.00
C GLY A 345 -11.23 -4.79 9.03
N GLU A 346 -10.14 -4.60 9.78
CA GLU A 346 -9.52 -3.29 10.00
C GLU A 346 -8.15 -3.16 9.32
N GLN A 347 -7.71 -1.92 9.11
CA GLN A 347 -6.37 -1.59 8.64
C GLN A 347 -6.01 -2.29 7.31
N ASN A 348 -6.98 -2.38 6.39
CA ASN A 348 -6.76 -2.93 5.06
C ASN A 348 -6.57 -1.83 4.01
N LEU A 349 -5.69 -2.09 3.05
CA LEU A 349 -5.48 -1.26 1.87
C LEU A 349 -5.92 -2.04 0.62
N ALA A 350 -6.97 -1.59 -0.06
CA ALA A 350 -7.50 -2.19 -1.28
C ALA A 350 -7.52 -1.16 -2.42
N LEU A 351 -6.57 -1.23 -3.34
CA LEU A 351 -6.49 -0.33 -4.50
C LEU A 351 -6.66 -1.10 -5.81
N GLY A 352 -7.74 -0.88 -6.50
CA GLY A 352 -8.08 -1.51 -7.77
C GLY A 352 -9.51 -2.02 -7.83
N GLY A 353 -10.06 -2.15 -9.02
CA GLY A 353 -11.38 -2.73 -9.22
C GLY A 353 -11.45 -4.15 -8.67
N LEU A 354 -12.43 -4.46 -7.82
CA LEU A 354 -12.62 -5.77 -7.19
C LEU A 354 -11.42 -6.23 -6.34
N ALA A 355 -10.50 -5.36 -5.96
CA ALA A 355 -9.45 -5.68 -5.01
C ALA A 355 -10.09 -5.99 -3.64
N PHE A 356 -9.68 -7.10 -3.01
CA PHE A 356 -10.14 -7.52 -1.67
C PHE A 356 -11.68 -7.66 -1.55
N TYR A 357 -12.32 -8.07 -2.65
CA TYR A 357 -13.78 -7.99 -2.82
C TYR A 357 -14.59 -8.78 -1.79
N THR A 358 -14.22 -10.04 -1.48
CA THR A 358 -15.00 -10.94 -0.60
C THR A 358 -14.58 -10.91 0.87
N ASN A 359 -13.59 -10.10 1.23
CA ASN A 359 -13.16 -10.04 2.64
C ASN A 359 -14.31 -9.67 3.56
N THR A 360 -14.39 -10.35 4.71
CA THR A 360 -15.36 -10.04 5.75
C THR A 360 -14.70 -9.52 7.03
N THR A 361 -13.76 -10.26 7.59
CA THR A 361 -13.14 -9.97 8.89
C THR A 361 -11.61 -9.91 8.87
N GLY A 362 -10.97 -10.26 7.73
CA GLY A 362 -9.52 -10.21 7.59
C GLY A 362 -8.97 -8.79 7.75
N SER A 363 -7.87 -8.64 8.49
CA SER A 363 -7.27 -7.35 8.84
C SER A 363 -5.79 -7.28 8.41
N TYR A 364 -5.23 -6.07 8.33
CA TYR A 364 -3.81 -5.85 8.02
C TYR A 364 -3.40 -6.37 6.63
N ASN A 365 -4.30 -6.32 5.64
CA ASN A 365 -4.01 -6.78 4.28
C ASN A 365 -3.73 -5.61 3.34
N VAL A 366 -2.80 -5.84 2.41
CA VAL A 366 -2.50 -4.93 1.29
C VAL A 366 -2.87 -5.62 -0.01
N ALA A 367 -3.86 -5.09 -0.71
CA ALA A 367 -4.33 -5.57 -2.01
C ALA A 367 -4.22 -4.44 -3.05
N LEU A 368 -3.13 -4.41 -3.80
CA LEU A 368 -2.85 -3.38 -4.81
C LEU A 368 -2.88 -4.00 -6.21
N GLY A 369 -3.89 -3.70 -6.98
CA GLY A 369 -4.12 -4.19 -8.33
C GLY A 369 -5.55 -4.72 -8.53
N MET A 370 -5.99 -4.74 -9.77
CA MET A 370 -7.31 -5.27 -10.12
C MET A 370 -7.40 -6.75 -9.70
N GLU A 371 -8.48 -7.11 -8.98
CA GLU A 371 -8.75 -8.46 -8.45
C GLU A 371 -7.65 -9.04 -7.54
N SER A 372 -6.76 -8.21 -6.97
CA SER A 372 -5.80 -8.69 -5.96
C SER A 372 -6.54 -9.10 -4.68
N LEU A 373 -6.14 -10.24 -4.06
CA LEU A 373 -6.79 -10.85 -2.89
C LEU A 373 -8.33 -10.93 -3.00
N LYS A 374 -8.87 -11.08 -4.22
CA LYS A 374 -10.30 -10.97 -4.45
C LYS A 374 -11.13 -11.94 -3.62
N ALA A 375 -10.68 -13.19 -3.48
CA ALA A 375 -11.38 -14.26 -2.76
C ALA A 375 -11.08 -14.31 -1.26
N ASN A 376 -10.26 -13.39 -0.72
CA ASN A 376 -9.95 -13.37 0.71
C ASN A 376 -11.23 -13.23 1.53
N THR A 377 -11.39 -14.03 2.58
CA THR A 377 -12.57 -13.96 3.46
C THR A 377 -12.20 -13.49 4.86
N THR A 378 -11.35 -14.23 5.55
CA THR A 378 -10.98 -13.99 6.95
C THR A 378 -9.48 -13.87 7.18
N ALA A 379 -8.68 -14.09 6.13
CA ALA A 379 -7.23 -14.08 6.26
C ALA A 379 -6.67 -12.67 6.51
N SER A 380 -5.63 -12.62 7.33
CA SER A 380 -4.96 -11.38 7.74
C SER A 380 -3.46 -11.38 7.38
N ASN A 381 -2.86 -10.20 7.41
CA ASN A 381 -1.41 -10.01 7.20
C ASN A 381 -0.91 -10.48 5.82
N ASN A 382 -1.72 -10.35 4.77
CA ASN A 382 -1.31 -10.66 3.41
C ASN A 382 -0.97 -9.38 2.63
N THR A 383 0.06 -9.47 1.78
CA THR A 383 0.43 -8.42 0.84
C THR A 383 0.33 -8.96 -0.58
N ALA A 384 -0.53 -8.37 -1.40
CA ALA A 384 -0.70 -8.72 -2.80
C ALA A 384 -0.60 -7.49 -3.69
N VAL A 385 0.40 -7.45 -4.55
CA VAL A 385 0.66 -6.33 -5.46
C VAL A 385 0.74 -6.85 -6.89
N GLY A 386 -0.23 -6.50 -7.71
CA GLY A 386 -0.33 -6.89 -9.12
C GLY A 386 -1.71 -7.41 -9.51
N PHE A 387 -1.97 -7.47 -10.81
CA PHE A 387 -3.19 -8.05 -11.35
C PHE A 387 -3.36 -9.49 -10.87
N ARG A 388 -4.49 -9.79 -10.19
CA ARG A 388 -4.80 -11.12 -9.62
C ARG A 388 -3.73 -11.71 -8.71
N ALA A 389 -2.89 -10.89 -8.09
CA ALA A 389 -1.98 -11.38 -7.06
C ALA A 389 -2.78 -11.92 -5.86
N GLY A 390 -2.51 -13.14 -5.42
CA GLY A 390 -3.22 -13.82 -4.33
C GLY A 390 -4.73 -13.98 -4.56
N TYR A 391 -5.18 -14.05 -5.82
CA TYR A 391 -6.59 -13.96 -6.21
C TYR A 391 -7.52 -14.91 -5.47
N SER A 392 -7.15 -16.19 -5.34
CA SER A 392 -7.98 -17.25 -4.74
C SER A 392 -7.75 -17.43 -3.23
N ASN A 393 -6.90 -16.63 -2.60
CA ASN A 393 -6.64 -16.76 -1.17
C ASN A 393 -7.93 -16.60 -0.38
N THR A 394 -8.26 -17.55 0.48
CA THR A 394 -9.45 -17.50 1.34
C THR A 394 -9.07 -17.29 2.79
N THR A 395 -8.29 -18.19 3.38
CA THR A 395 -7.90 -18.20 4.79
C THR A 395 -6.39 -18.26 5.03
N GLY A 396 -5.56 -18.32 3.97
CA GLY A 396 -4.11 -18.30 4.08
C GLY A 396 -3.59 -16.96 4.59
N VAL A 397 -2.79 -16.97 5.65
CA VAL A 397 -2.25 -15.78 6.30
C VAL A 397 -0.75 -15.59 6.03
N HIS A 398 -0.25 -14.37 6.23
CA HIS A 398 1.18 -14.04 6.11
C HIS A 398 1.78 -14.34 4.73
N ASN A 399 1.01 -14.19 3.65
CA ASN A 399 1.49 -14.38 2.30
C ASN A 399 1.91 -13.05 1.67
N ILE A 400 3.01 -13.06 0.91
CA ILE A 400 3.50 -11.94 0.10
C ILE A 400 3.47 -12.35 -1.36
N ALA A 401 2.58 -11.76 -2.15
CA ALA A 401 2.40 -11.99 -3.58
C ALA A 401 2.65 -10.71 -4.36
N VAL A 402 3.81 -10.58 -5.00
CA VAL A 402 4.17 -9.39 -5.78
C VAL A 402 4.44 -9.78 -7.23
N GLY A 403 3.60 -9.30 -8.13
CA GLY A 403 3.65 -9.60 -9.56
C GLY A 403 2.28 -10.05 -10.11
N ALA A 404 2.09 -9.88 -11.40
CA ALA A 404 0.87 -10.34 -12.04
C ALA A 404 0.71 -11.85 -11.83
N THR A 405 -0.47 -12.28 -11.34
CA THR A 405 -0.84 -13.67 -11.06
C THR A 405 0.09 -14.42 -10.07
N ALA A 406 0.94 -13.71 -9.32
CA ALA A 406 1.70 -14.32 -8.23
C ALA A 406 0.73 -14.95 -7.21
N MET A 407 0.95 -16.22 -6.83
CA MET A 407 0.06 -16.99 -5.92
C MET A 407 -1.42 -16.98 -6.31
N GLN A 408 -1.74 -16.89 -7.59
CA GLN A 408 -3.12 -16.72 -8.04
C GLN A 408 -4.08 -17.78 -7.47
N ASN A 409 -3.67 -19.05 -7.38
CA ASN A 409 -4.51 -20.17 -6.98
C ASN A 409 -4.34 -20.59 -5.51
N THR A 410 -3.50 -19.91 -4.74
CA THR A 410 -3.35 -20.18 -3.30
C THR A 410 -4.68 -19.96 -2.59
N THR A 411 -5.13 -20.98 -1.83
CA THR A 411 -6.40 -20.93 -1.09
C THR A 411 -6.18 -20.81 0.43
N THR A 412 -5.51 -21.78 1.02
CA THR A 412 -5.25 -21.87 2.47
C THR A 412 -3.77 -21.91 2.81
N GLY A 413 -2.88 -21.99 1.80
CA GLY A 413 -1.43 -21.94 2.01
C GLY A 413 -1.01 -20.67 2.76
N LEU A 414 -0.09 -20.80 3.72
CA LEU A 414 0.33 -19.72 4.61
C LEU A 414 1.84 -19.51 4.60
N ASN A 415 2.29 -18.33 5.02
CA ASN A 415 3.72 -17.96 5.11
C ASN A 415 4.49 -18.10 3.79
N ASN A 416 3.85 -17.89 2.64
CA ASN A 416 4.51 -17.94 1.35
C ASN A 416 4.99 -16.56 0.90
N THR A 417 6.15 -16.51 0.26
CA THR A 417 6.66 -15.31 -0.41
C THR A 417 6.83 -15.60 -1.90
N ALA A 418 6.06 -14.92 -2.74
CA ALA A 418 6.14 -15.02 -4.19
C ALA A 418 6.35 -13.63 -4.81
N VAL A 419 7.51 -13.42 -5.42
CA VAL A 419 7.87 -12.17 -6.09
C VAL A 419 8.26 -12.45 -7.53
N GLY A 420 7.45 -11.99 -8.46
CA GLY A 420 7.61 -12.21 -9.91
C GLY A 420 6.31 -12.63 -10.58
N GLY A 421 6.19 -12.33 -11.87
CA GLY A 421 5.01 -12.74 -12.64
C GLY A 421 4.81 -14.26 -12.60
N ALA A 422 3.61 -14.69 -12.21
CA ALA A 422 3.24 -16.11 -12.07
C ALA A 422 4.16 -16.93 -11.12
N ALA A 423 4.86 -16.32 -10.19
CA ALA A 423 5.55 -17.03 -9.12
C ALA A 423 4.51 -17.75 -8.24
N LEU A 424 4.75 -19.03 -7.95
CA LEU A 424 3.87 -19.87 -7.10
C LEU A 424 2.41 -19.92 -7.56
N VAL A 425 2.17 -19.78 -8.87
CA VAL A 425 0.82 -19.54 -9.41
C VAL A 425 -0.15 -20.70 -9.12
N SER A 426 0.32 -21.94 -9.18
CA SER A 426 -0.51 -23.13 -9.03
C SER A 426 -0.66 -23.60 -7.58
N ASN A 427 0.03 -22.97 -6.63
CA ASN A 427 -0.02 -23.35 -5.23
C ASN A 427 -1.46 -23.26 -4.70
N THR A 428 -1.88 -24.27 -3.95
CA THR A 428 -3.20 -24.28 -3.31
C THR A 428 -3.08 -24.23 -1.78
N THR A 429 -2.46 -25.26 -1.20
CA THR A 429 -2.35 -25.41 0.27
C THR A 429 -0.91 -25.42 0.78
N GLY A 430 0.08 -25.49 -0.13
CA GLY A 430 1.49 -25.46 0.25
C GLY A 430 1.85 -24.19 1.03
N GLY A 431 2.62 -24.35 2.11
CA GLY A 431 3.02 -23.25 2.99
C GLY A 431 4.54 -23.10 3.10
N THR A 432 4.99 -21.94 3.59
CA THR A 432 6.40 -21.67 3.88
C THR A 432 7.31 -21.80 2.65
N ASN A 433 6.80 -21.43 1.45
CA ASN A 433 7.57 -21.42 0.23
C ASN A 433 8.09 -20.01 -0.10
N THR A 434 9.31 -19.91 -0.60
CA THR A 434 9.90 -18.68 -1.15
C THR A 434 10.13 -18.86 -2.64
N ALA A 435 9.42 -18.09 -3.46
CA ALA A 435 9.54 -18.08 -4.92
C ALA A 435 9.89 -16.66 -5.39
N LEU A 436 11.15 -16.42 -5.73
CA LEU A 436 11.65 -15.13 -6.22
C LEU A 436 12.12 -15.25 -7.66
N GLY A 437 11.35 -14.76 -8.58
CA GLY A 437 11.59 -14.83 -10.02
C GLY A 437 10.33 -15.15 -10.81
N ARG A 438 10.32 -14.73 -12.07
CA ARG A 438 9.20 -15.09 -12.96
C ARG A 438 9.07 -16.61 -13.05
N GLN A 439 7.86 -17.13 -12.77
CA GLN A 439 7.53 -18.55 -12.83
C GLN A 439 8.37 -19.47 -11.90
N ALA A 440 8.98 -18.92 -10.85
CA ALA A 440 9.58 -19.75 -9.79
C ALA A 440 8.47 -20.55 -9.08
N LEU A 441 8.68 -21.85 -8.84
CA LEU A 441 7.70 -22.79 -8.26
C LEU A 441 6.33 -22.76 -8.96
N TYR A 442 6.31 -22.60 -10.28
CA TYR A 442 5.10 -22.35 -11.06
C TYR A 442 4.02 -23.43 -10.87
N LEU A 443 4.38 -24.73 -10.93
CA LEU A 443 3.46 -25.87 -10.80
C LEU A 443 3.33 -26.38 -9.35
N ASN A 444 3.95 -25.74 -8.36
CA ASN A 444 3.80 -26.14 -6.96
C ASN A 444 2.33 -26.17 -6.57
N THR A 445 1.84 -27.27 -6.01
CA THR A 445 0.43 -27.39 -5.60
C THR A 445 0.27 -27.42 -4.09
N THR A 446 0.81 -28.43 -3.43
CA THR A 446 0.67 -28.69 -1.99
C THR A 446 2.00 -28.72 -1.26
N ALA A 447 3.12 -28.66 -1.99
CA ALA A 447 4.44 -28.76 -1.41
C ALA A 447 4.78 -27.53 -0.54
N SER A 448 5.56 -27.78 0.51
CA SER A 448 5.93 -26.79 1.51
C SER A 448 7.44 -26.72 1.71
N ASN A 449 7.91 -25.62 2.31
CA ASN A 449 9.30 -25.42 2.71
C ASN A 449 10.28 -25.41 1.51
N ASN A 450 9.86 -24.96 0.34
CA ASN A 450 10.73 -24.82 -0.82
C ASN A 450 11.24 -23.39 -0.98
N THR A 451 12.50 -23.24 -1.37
CA THR A 451 13.10 -21.97 -1.75
C THR A 451 13.54 -22.02 -3.21
N ALA A 452 12.95 -21.18 -4.06
CA ALA A 452 13.29 -21.06 -5.47
C ALA A 452 13.58 -19.60 -5.83
N VAL A 453 14.82 -19.33 -6.22
CA VAL A 453 15.27 -17.99 -6.61
C VAL A 453 15.88 -18.03 -8.01
N GLY A 454 15.23 -17.39 -8.96
CA GLY A 454 15.63 -17.35 -10.36
C GLY A 454 14.46 -17.55 -11.32
N PHE A 455 14.67 -17.20 -12.58
CA PHE A 455 13.72 -17.47 -13.66
C PHE A 455 13.46 -18.96 -13.78
N GLU A 456 12.19 -19.38 -13.68
CA GLU A 456 11.75 -20.80 -13.73
C GLU A 456 12.51 -21.74 -12.77
N ALA A 457 13.04 -21.25 -11.65
CA ALA A 457 13.63 -22.12 -10.63
C ALA A 457 12.55 -23.03 -10.04
N ALA A 458 12.81 -24.34 -9.97
CA ALA A 458 11.90 -25.39 -9.51
C ALA A 458 10.50 -25.32 -10.19
N TYR A 459 10.46 -24.96 -11.47
CA TYR A 459 9.23 -24.68 -12.22
C TYR A 459 8.18 -25.80 -12.12
N SER A 460 8.58 -27.05 -12.30
CA SER A 460 7.68 -28.20 -12.37
C SER A 460 7.41 -28.87 -11.01
N ASN A 461 7.96 -28.34 -9.92
CA ASN A 461 7.74 -28.92 -8.60
C ASN A 461 6.24 -28.97 -8.29
N THR A 462 5.72 -30.14 -7.95
CA THR A 462 4.30 -30.31 -7.60
C THR A 462 4.11 -30.57 -6.11
N THR A 463 4.72 -31.66 -5.61
CA THR A 463 4.60 -32.12 -4.22
C THR A 463 5.96 -32.29 -3.52
N GLY A 464 7.08 -32.06 -4.21
CA GLY A 464 8.42 -32.13 -3.62
C GLY A 464 8.63 -31.04 -2.57
N THR A 465 9.08 -31.41 -1.37
CA THR A 465 9.24 -30.53 -0.21
C THR A 465 10.71 -30.31 0.16
N GLN A 466 10.98 -29.20 0.89
CA GLN A 466 12.29 -28.90 1.43
C GLN A 466 13.40 -28.81 0.37
N ASN A 467 13.08 -28.32 -0.82
CA ASN A 467 14.03 -28.10 -1.89
C ASN A 467 14.53 -26.66 -1.91
N THR A 468 15.81 -26.47 -2.23
CA THR A 468 16.44 -25.17 -2.46
C THR A 468 16.96 -25.09 -3.89
N ALA A 469 16.41 -24.20 -4.71
CA ALA A 469 16.81 -23.96 -6.08
C ALA A 469 17.22 -22.49 -6.27
N LEU A 470 18.52 -22.22 -6.37
CA LEU A 470 19.06 -20.89 -6.62
C LEU A 470 19.76 -20.86 -7.99
N GLY A 471 19.18 -20.15 -8.92
CA GLY A 471 19.72 -19.99 -10.27
C GLY A 471 18.67 -20.07 -11.35
N ARG A 472 19.00 -19.57 -12.52
CA ARG A 472 18.13 -19.65 -13.70
C ARG A 472 17.88 -21.12 -14.03
N VAL A 473 16.61 -21.51 -14.10
CA VAL A 473 16.11 -22.86 -14.40
C VAL A 473 16.76 -23.98 -13.57
N GLY A 474 17.27 -23.65 -12.37
CA GLY A 474 17.74 -24.67 -11.42
C GLY A 474 16.58 -25.61 -11.03
N MET A 475 16.81 -26.92 -11.02
CA MET A 475 15.82 -27.94 -10.64
C MET A 475 14.48 -27.83 -11.41
N ARG A 476 14.53 -27.38 -12.66
CA ARG A 476 13.34 -26.99 -13.42
C ARG A 476 12.30 -28.10 -13.57
N THR A 477 12.71 -29.33 -13.74
CA THR A 477 11.79 -30.46 -14.00
C THR A 477 11.46 -31.32 -12.77
N ASN A 478 11.96 -30.95 -11.58
CA ASN A 478 11.62 -31.64 -10.34
C ASN A 478 10.09 -31.68 -10.15
N THR A 479 9.55 -32.87 -9.86
CA THR A 479 8.12 -33.03 -9.59
C THR A 479 7.84 -33.38 -8.14
N THR A 480 8.44 -34.46 -7.65
CA THR A 480 8.20 -35.04 -6.32
C THR A 480 9.46 -35.22 -5.47
N GLY A 481 10.67 -34.97 -6.05
CA GLY A 481 11.93 -35.08 -5.32
C GLY A 481 12.01 -34.10 -4.15
N ASN A 482 12.53 -34.57 -3.01
CA ASN A 482 12.60 -33.82 -1.77
C ASN A 482 14.04 -33.57 -1.32
N TYR A 483 14.26 -32.59 -0.44
CA TYR A 483 15.55 -32.34 0.21
C TYR A 483 16.71 -32.09 -0.77
N ASN A 484 16.43 -31.55 -1.96
CA ASN A 484 17.47 -31.24 -2.93
C ASN A 484 17.98 -29.80 -2.78
N VAL A 485 19.28 -29.62 -2.97
CA VAL A 485 19.93 -28.31 -3.05
C VAL A 485 20.52 -28.12 -4.44
N SER A 486 20.05 -27.14 -5.18
CA SER A 486 20.48 -26.78 -6.52
C SER A 486 20.92 -25.32 -6.53
N VAL A 487 22.21 -25.06 -6.66
CA VAL A 487 22.77 -23.70 -6.71
C VAL A 487 23.60 -23.54 -7.97
N GLY A 488 23.13 -22.76 -8.90
CA GLY A 488 23.74 -22.52 -10.20
C GLY A 488 22.74 -22.57 -11.35
N SER A 489 23.11 -21.97 -12.44
CA SER A 489 22.29 -22.05 -13.67
C SER A 489 22.20 -23.50 -14.15
N VAL A 490 21.00 -23.98 -14.42
CA VAL A 490 20.75 -25.33 -14.99
C VAL A 490 21.25 -26.49 -14.07
N ALA A 491 21.55 -26.23 -12.78
CA ALA A 491 21.88 -27.29 -11.83
C ALA A 491 20.65 -28.16 -11.55
N LEU A 492 20.81 -29.48 -11.46
CA LEU A 492 19.71 -30.46 -11.27
C LEU A 492 18.54 -30.26 -12.24
N TYR A 493 18.80 -29.82 -13.45
CA TYR A 493 17.74 -29.38 -14.38
C TYR A 493 16.73 -30.48 -14.68
N TYR A 494 17.19 -31.70 -15.01
CA TYR A 494 16.34 -32.84 -15.40
C TYR A 494 15.88 -33.73 -14.23
N ASN A 495 16.21 -33.34 -12.97
CA ASN A 495 15.73 -34.09 -11.81
C ASN A 495 14.19 -34.17 -11.81
N THR A 496 13.60 -35.33 -11.65
CA THR A 496 12.15 -35.51 -11.56
C THR A 496 11.72 -35.97 -10.16
N THR A 497 12.27 -37.06 -9.67
CA THR A 497 11.90 -37.70 -8.41
C THR A 497 13.08 -37.93 -7.46
N GLY A 498 14.32 -37.70 -7.92
CA GLY A 498 15.53 -37.84 -7.11
C GLY A 498 15.51 -36.93 -5.89
N SER A 499 15.96 -37.45 -4.74
CA SER A 499 15.92 -36.76 -3.46
C SER A 499 17.31 -36.73 -2.81
N ASN A 500 17.48 -35.80 -1.83
CA ASN A 500 18.73 -35.66 -1.06
C ASN A 500 19.97 -35.37 -1.95
N ASN A 501 19.81 -34.71 -3.09
CA ASN A 501 20.92 -34.31 -3.94
C ASN A 501 21.43 -32.91 -3.62
N VAL A 502 22.74 -32.72 -3.66
CA VAL A 502 23.40 -31.41 -3.57
C VAL A 502 24.14 -31.11 -4.87
N ALA A 503 23.70 -30.12 -5.61
CA ALA A 503 24.32 -29.66 -6.85
C ALA A 503 24.71 -28.19 -6.72
N LEU A 504 25.99 -27.91 -6.59
CA LEU A 504 26.55 -26.58 -6.45
C LEU A 504 27.48 -26.24 -7.63
N GLY A 505 27.02 -25.49 -8.57
CA GLY A 505 27.75 -25.10 -9.78
C GLY A 505 26.84 -25.09 -11.01
N THR A 506 27.22 -24.32 -12.02
CA THR A 506 26.49 -24.33 -13.30
C THR A 506 26.53 -25.72 -13.91
N GLN A 507 25.36 -26.26 -14.26
CA GLN A 507 25.16 -27.61 -14.82
C GLN A 507 25.62 -28.76 -13.89
N ALA A 508 25.82 -28.56 -12.59
CA ALA A 508 26.07 -29.67 -11.68
C ALA A 508 24.85 -30.58 -11.61
N LEU A 509 25.07 -31.92 -11.73
CA LEU A 509 24.02 -32.96 -11.80
C LEU A 509 22.90 -32.65 -12.79
N ASN A 510 23.24 -31.99 -13.91
CA ASN A 510 22.24 -31.54 -14.88
C ASN A 510 21.30 -32.63 -15.36
N ASN A 511 21.85 -33.79 -15.74
CA ASN A 511 21.12 -34.92 -16.33
C ASN A 511 20.52 -35.88 -15.28
N ASN A 512 20.67 -35.56 -13.99
CA ASN A 512 20.07 -36.40 -12.94
C ASN A 512 18.56 -36.46 -13.13
N THR A 513 18.00 -37.66 -13.17
CA THR A 513 16.54 -37.86 -13.34
C THR A 513 15.87 -38.37 -12.07
N THR A 514 16.26 -39.54 -11.60
CA THR A 514 15.67 -40.24 -10.45
C THR A 514 16.69 -40.53 -9.36
N ALA A 515 17.97 -40.27 -9.62
CA ALA A 515 19.04 -40.58 -8.67
C ALA A 515 18.95 -39.72 -7.40
N SER A 516 19.37 -40.33 -6.31
CA SER A 516 19.29 -39.73 -4.98
C SER A 516 20.63 -39.76 -4.24
N SER A 517 20.77 -38.88 -3.25
CA SER A 517 21.95 -38.85 -2.35
C SER A 517 23.27 -38.52 -3.04
N ASN A 518 23.24 -37.80 -4.17
CA ASN A 518 24.45 -37.38 -4.86
C ASN A 518 24.89 -36.00 -4.36
N THR A 519 26.18 -35.77 -4.21
CA THR A 519 26.78 -34.45 -3.94
C THR A 519 27.71 -34.08 -5.09
N ALA A 520 27.42 -33.02 -5.81
CA ALA A 520 28.24 -32.50 -6.90
C ALA A 520 28.55 -31.01 -6.69
N VAL A 521 29.82 -30.67 -6.60
CA VAL A 521 30.30 -29.32 -6.39
C VAL A 521 31.33 -28.95 -7.46
N GLY A 522 30.99 -28.02 -8.34
CA GLY A 522 31.82 -27.55 -9.43
C GLY A 522 31.05 -27.36 -10.74
N TYR A 523 31.61 -26.61 -11.67
CA TYR A 523 31.07 -26.48 -13.02
C TYR A 523 30.98 -27.85 -13.68
N GLN A 524 29.78 -28.26 -14.12
CA GLN A 524 29.48 -29.55 -14.75
C GLN A 524 29.90 -30.77 -13.90
N ALA A 525 30.05 -30.66 -12.59
CA ALA A 525 30.30 -31.82 -11.73
C ALA A 525 29.10 -32.78 -11.79
N GLY A 526 29.37 -34.03 -12.12
CA GLY A 526 28.37 -35.07 -12.30
C GLY A 526 27.37 -34.79 -13.43
N LEU A 527 27.74 -34.03 -14.46
CA LEU A 527 26.86 -33.62 -15.56
C LEU A 527 26.05 -34.78 -16.15
N ALA A 528 26.67 -35.92 -16.37
CA ALA A 528 26.09 -37.07 -17.04
C ALA A 528 25.36 -38.04 -16.11
N VAL A 529 25.43 -37.88 -14.80
CA VAL A 529 24.73 -38.76 -13.82
C VAL A 529 23.23 -38.73 -14.10
N THR A 530 22.62 -39.89 -14.30
CA THR A 530 21.19 -40.04 -14.59
C THR A 530 20.44 -40.75 -13.46
N THR A 531 20.82 -42.00 -13.15
CA THR A 531 20.20 -42.86 -12.13
C THR A 531 21.18 -43.35 -11.07
N GLY A 532 22.49 -43.03 -11.19
CA GLY A 532 23.52 -43.39 -10.21
C GLY A 532 23.31 -42.67 -8.88
N ILE A 533 23.38 -43.39 -7.77
CA ILE A 533 23.09 -42.88 -6.43
C ILE A 533 24.36 -42.80 -5.56
N GLN A 534 24.29 -41.97 -4.50
CA GLN A 534 25.33 -41.92 -3.45
C GLN A 534 26.73 -41.53 -3.96
N ASN A 535 26.82 -40.75 -5.05
CA ASN A 535 28.10 -40.28 -5.57
C ASN A 535 28.48 -38.94 -4.95
N THR A 536 29.75 -38.75 -4.61
CA THR A 536 30.36 -37.49 -4.19
C THR A 536 31.35 -37.00 -5.24
N ILE A 537 31.03 -35.91 -5.92
CA ILE A 537 31.78 -35.40 -7.07
C ILE A 537 32.15 -33.95 -6.79
N ILE A 538 33.40 -33.69 -6.48
CA ILE A 538 33.89 -32.35 -6.14
C ILE A 538 35.01 -31.91 -7.08
N GLY A 539 34.75 -30.93 -7.92
CA GLY A 539 35.67 -30.42 -8.92
C GLY A 539 34.98 -30.13 -10.23
N SER A 540 35.49 -29.16 -10.98
CA SER A 540 34.98 -28.84 -12.31
C SER A 540 35.16 -30.04 -13.23
N LEU A 541 34.10 -30.34 -14.02
CA LEU A 541 34.08 -31.50 -14.94
C LEU A 541 34.34 -32.86 -14.24
N GLY A 542 34.09 -32.97 -12.93
CA GLY A 542 34.18 -34.23 -12.20
C GLY A 542 33.10 -35.22 -12.72
N GLY A 543 33.45 -36.46 -12.95
CA GLY A 543 32.59 -37.53 -13.50
C GLY A 543 32.52 -37.57 -15.01
N THR A 544 33.38 -36.81 -15.72
CA THR A 544 33.38 -36.72 -17.20
C THR A 544 34.70 -37.15 -17.86
N GLN A 545 35.72 -37.48 -17.07
CA GLN A 545 36.98 -37.95 -17.65
C GLN A 545 36.88 -39.39 -18.15
N GLY A 546 37.22 -39.58 -19.41
CA GLY A 546 37.17 -40.90 -20.05
C GLY A 546 35.73 -41.35 -20.36
N THR A 547 35.13 -42.18 -19.53
CA THR A 547 33.71 -42.56 -19.66
C THR A 547 32.86 -41.78 -18.65
N ASP A 548 31.82 -41.15 -19.15
CA ASP A 548 30.88 -40.37 -18.29
C ASP A 548 30.21 -41.30 -17.25
N LEU A 549 30.25 -40.93 -15.99
CA LEU A 549 29.50 -41.58 -14.91
C LEU A 549 28.01 -41.33 -15.09
N THR A 550 27.22 -42.36 -15.38
CA THR A 550 25.77 -42.22 -15.61
C THR A 550 24.91 -42.97 -14.59
N THR A 551 25.15 -44.26 -14.40
CA THR A 551 24.35 -45.15 -13.54
C THR A 551 25.13 -45.71 -12.35
N GLY A 552 26.44 -45.46 -12.27
CA GLY A 552 27.31 -45.97 -11.22
C GLY A 552 26.98 -45.34 -9.85
N ASN A 553 27.29 -46.11 -8.78
CA ASN A 553 26.90 -45.76 -7.43
C ASN A 553 28.11 -45.72 -6.46
N ASN A 554 27.96 -44.98 -5.37
CA ASN A 554 28.91 -44.92 -4.26
C ASN A 554 30.31 -44.43 -4.67
N ASN A 555 30.46 -43.66 -5.73
CA ASN A 555 31.76 -43.17 -6.18
C ASN A 555 32.11 -41.83 -5.51
N ILE A 556 33.40 -41.65 -5.20
CA ILE A 556 33.98 -40.42 -4.69
C ILE A 556 35.00 -39.89 -5.69
N LEU A 557 34.71 -38.74 -6.32
CA LEU A 557 35.54 -38.13 -7.34
C LEU A 557 35.94 -36.71 -6.85
N LEU A 558 37.23 -36.55 -6.55
CA LEU A 558 37.76 -35.30 -6.01
C LEU A 558 38.84 -34.70 -6.94
N GLY A 559 38.55 -33.59 -7.61
CA GLY A 559 39.48 -32.88 -8.45
C GLY A 559 38.94 -32.46 -9.81
N TYR A 560 39.74 -31.74 -10.57
CA TYR A 560 39.40 -31.30 -11.92
C TYR A 560 39.43 -32.42 -12.92
N LEU A 561 38.38 -32.59 -13.72
CA LEU A 561 38.29 -33.58 -14.77
C LEU A 561 38.64 -35.01 -14.25
N THR A 562 38.01 -35.39 -13.16
CA THR A 562 38.06 -36.79 -12.64
C THR A 562 36.94 -37.62 -13.27
N GLY A 563 37.14 -38.91 -13.40
CA GLY A 563 36.13 -39.83 -13.95
C GLY A 563 36.19 -41.22 -13.34
N THR A 564 35.26 -42.04 -13.71
CA THR A 564 35.22 -43.46 -13.36
C THR A 564 35.70 -44.34 -14.52
N SER A 565 35.96 -45.62 -14.27
CA SER A 565 36.38 -46.58 -15.32
C SER A 565 35.29 -46.88 -16.33
N ALA A 566 34.02 -46.83 -15.90
CA ALA A 566 32.85 -47.14 -16.71
C ALA A 566 31.65 -46.29 -16.28
N ALA A 567 30.62 -46.22 -17.09
CA ALA A 567 29.39 -45.47 -16.83
C ALA A 567 28.60 -45.95 -15.61
N ASP A 568 28.72 -47.22 -15.27
CA ASP A 568 28.06 -47.93 -14.17
C ASP A 568 29.00 -48.30 -13.01
N SER A 569 30.16 -47.67 -12.93
CA SER A 569 31.19 -47.94 -11.90
C SER A 569 30.65 -47.89 -10.49
N LEU A 570 31.18 -48.78 -9.63
CA LEU A 570 30.77 -48.93 -8.24
C LEU A 570 31.95 -48.69 -7.29
N ASN A 571 31.72 -47.95 -6.19
CA ASN A 571 32.66 -47.84 -5.07
C ASN A 571 34.07 -47.36 -5.45
N GLN A 572 34.21 -46.53 -6.49
CA GLN A 572 35.48 -45.96 -6.90
C GLN A 572 35.80 -44.69 -6.09
N PHE A 573 37.04 -44.57 -5.68
CA PHE A 573 37.55 -43.41 -4.97
C PHE A 573 38.67 -42.75 -5.79
N VAL A 574 38.39 -41.67 -6.52
CA VAL A 574 39.31 -41.07 -7.48
C VAL A 574 39.69 -39.65 -7.01
N ILE A 575 40.98 -39.41 -6.82
CA ILE A 575 41.51 -38.11 -6.41
C ILE A 575 42.57 -37.64 -7.38
N GLY A 576 42.43 -36.45 -7.94
CA GLY A 576 43.49 -35.89 -8.77
C GLY A 576 43.01 -34.97 -9.85
N VAL A 577 43.84 -34.81 -10.89
CA VAL A 577 43.57 -33.91 -12.02
C VAL A 577 43.73 -34.72 -13.32
N ASN A 578 42.67 -34.64 -14.15
CA ASN A 578 42.61 -35.35 -15.43
C ASN A 578 42.94 -36.86 -15.27
N VAL A 579 42.18 -37.52 -14.40
CA VAL A 579 42.39 -38.91 -14.01
C VAL A 579 41.08 -39.68 -13.92
N SER A 580 41.08 -40.94 -14.43
CA SER A 580 39.98 -41.89 -14.30
C SER A 580 40.31 -43.01 -13.30
N GLY A 581 39.29 -43.54 -12.64
CA GLY A 581 39.41 -44.80 -11.89
C GLY A 581 39.81 -45.94 -12.76
N GLY A 582 40.37 -47.00 -12.17
CA GLY A 582 40.76 -48.23 -12.90
C GLY A 582 39.65 -49.27 -12.94
N GLU A 583 39.19 -49.72 -11.78
CA GLU A 583 38.17 -50.79 -11.63
C GLU A 583 37.23 -50.45 -10.46
N ASN A 584 36.16 -51.23 -10.32
CA ASN A 584 35.29 -51.12 -9.14
C ASN A 584 36.04 -51.45 -7.85
N GLU A 585 35.58 -50.99 -6.71
CA GLU A 585 36.17 -51.23 -5.37
C GLU A 585 37.63 -50.74 -5.28
N GLN A 586 38.02 -49.69 -6.05
CA GLN A 586 39.40 -49.24 -6.14
C GLN A 586 39.57 -47.76 -5.73
N ILE A 587 40.66 -47.45 -5.05
CA ILE A 587 41.17 -46.06 -4.91
C ILE A 587 42.20 -45.79 -6.03
N THR A 588 42.06 -44.65 -6.70
CA THR A 588 43.00 -44.14 -7.68
C THR A 588 43.39 -42.69 -7.28
N ILE A 589 44.68 -42.44 -7.10
CA ILE A 589 45.22 -41.11 -6.79
C ILE A 589 46.27 -40.72 -7.82
N GLY A 590 46.14 -39.59 -8.49
CA GLY A 590 47.14 -39.17 -9.44
C GLY A 590 46.74 -38.10 -10.42
N THR A 591 47.39 -38.13 -11.57
CA THR A 591 47.16 -37.22 -12.70
C THR A 591 47.25 -38.03 -14.00
N SER A 592 46.97 -37.39 -15.14
CA SER A 592 47.22 -37.98 -16.47
C SER A 592 48.63 -38.50 -16.69
N ALA A 593 49.61 -38.03 -15.93
CA ALA A 593 51.02 -38.45 -16.03
C ALA A 593 51.34 -39.73 -15.24
N GLY A 594 50.47 -40.15 -14.33
CA GLY A 594 50.64 -41.38 -13.56
C GLY A 594 49.71 -41.41 -12.35
N VAL A 595 49.34 -42.61 -11.98
CA VAL A 595 48.41 -42.91 -10.88
C VAL A 595 49.01 -43.91 -9.91
N VAL A 596 48.57 -43.82 -8.67
CA VAL A 596 48.74 -44.85 -7.63
C VAL A 596 47.35 -45.44 -7.39
N GLN A 597 47.25 -46.75 -7.40
CA GLN A 597 45.99 -47.49 -7.27
C GLN A 597 46.10 -48.57 -6.20
N ASN A 598 44.98 -48.80 -5.53
CA ASN A 598 44.82 -49.90 -4.58
C ASN A 598 43.41 -50.46 -4.69
N GLU A 599 43.28 -51.79 -4.75
CA GLU A 599 41.98 -52.49 -4.76
C GLU A 599 41.60 -52.87 -3.34
N PHE A 600 40.37 -52.55 -2.93
CA PHE A 600 39.97 -52.74 -1.53
C PHE A 600 39.63 -54.20 -1.19
N ASP A 601 39.31 -55.00 -2.19
CA ASP A 601 38.82 -56.37 -2.04
C ASP A 601 39.88 -57.44 -2.30
N THR A 602 40.97 -57.13 -3.01
CA THR A 602 41.95 -58.10 -3.46
C THR A 602 43.38 -57.83 -3.00
N ASP A 603 43.80 -56.60 -2.78
CA ASP A 603 45.18 -56.24 -2.51
C ASP A 603 45.29 -55.11 -1.44
N ALA A 604 46.07 -55.35 -0.42
CA ALA A 604 46.39 -54.37 0.64
C ALA A 604 47.57 -53.43 0.27
N ALA A 605 48.20 -53.62 -0.88
CA ALA A 605 49.34 -52.85 -1.34
C ALA A 605 48.97 -51.81 -2.40
N TRP A 606 49.68 -50.68 -2.43
CA TRP A 606 49.49 -49.68 -3.49
C TRP A 606 50.12 -50.13 -4.79
N THR A 607 49.39 -50.19 -5.88
CA THR A 607 49.90 -50.50 -7.22
C THR A 607 50.24 -49.25 -7.99
N ARG A 608 51.25 -49.33 -8.82
CA ARG A 608 51.64 -48.27 -9.76
C ARG A 608 51.71 -48.81 -11.17
N THR A 609 51.17 -48.12 -12.14
CA THR A 609 51.28 -48.51 -13.55
C THR A 609 52.73 -48.75 -13.94
N SER A 610 53.03 -49.96 -14.47
CA SER A 610 54.39 -50.43 -14.80
C SER A 610 54.45 -51.05 -16.19
N ASP A 611 53.56 -50.66 -17.11
CA ASP A 611 53.56 -51.16 -18.50
C ASP A 611 54.84 -50.75 -19.25
N VAL A 612 55.50 -51.69 -19.93
CA VAL A 612 56.72 -51.47 -20.69
C VAL A 612 56.56 -50.38 -21.74
N ARG A 613 55.37 -50.24 -22.32
CA ARG A 613 55.08 -49.20 -23.35
C ARG A 613 55.12 -47.78 -22.83
N LEU A 614 55.14 -47.58 -21.53
CA LEU A 614 55.23 -46.30 -20.85
C LEU A 614 56.63 -45.99 -20.31
N LYS A 615 57.64 -46.86 -20.60
CA LYS A 615 58.98 -46.76 -20.08
C LYS A 615 59.99 -46.57 -21.21
N THR A 616 60.97 -45.76 -20.98
CA THR A 616 62.17 -45.57 -21.86
C THR A 616 63.43 -45.85 -21.03
N ASP A 617 64.56 -46.07 -21.71
CA ASP A 617 65.87 -46.24 -21.09
C ASP A 617 65.91 -47.32 -20.00
N ILE A 618 65.28 -48.50 -20.30
CA ILE A 618 65.22 -49.64 -19.41
C ILE A 618 66.65 -50.22 -19.30
N ALA A 619 67.18 -50.22 -18.11
CA ALA A 619 68.52 -50.83 -17.81
C ALA A 619 68.42 -51.66 -16.49
N ASP A 620 69.33 -52.56 -16.29
CA ASP A 620 69.43 -53.37 -15.13
C ASP A 620 69.73 -52.48 -13.87
N ALA A 621 69.08 -52.84 -12.78
CA ALA A 621 69.31 -52.14 -11.50
C ALA A 621 70.77 -52.41 -11.01
N THR A 622 71.44 -51.33 -10.57
CA THR A 622 72.81 -51.41 -10.11
C THR A 622 72.94 -51.58 -8.58
N LEU A 623 71.90 -51.19 -7.86
CA LEU A 623 71.86 -51.36 -6.39
C LEU A 623 71.47 -52.78 -6.04
N GLY A 624 72.44 -53.59 -5.62
CA GLY A 624 72.32 -55.01 -5.30
C GLY A 624 72.84 -55.38 -3.89
N LEU A 625 73.50 -56.55 -3.80
CA LEU A 625 73.92 -57.12 -2.51
C LEU A 625 74.84 -56.20 -1.70
N ASP A 626 75.80 -55.54 -2.32
CA ASP A 626 76.75 -54.68 -1.63
C ASP A 626 76.04 -53.45 -1.03
N PHE A 627 75.13 -52.79 -1.77
CA PHE A 627 74.29 -51.72 -1.26
C PHE A 627 73.41 -52.15 -0.08
N ILE A 628 72.79 -53.34 -0.17
CA ILE A 628 71.90 -53.83 0.92
C ILE A 628 72.73 -54.17 2.18
N ASN A 629 73.99 -54.67 2.03
CA ASN A 629 74.88 -54.92 3.13
C ASN A 629 75.36 -53.67 3.83
N ASP A 630 75.44 -52.54 3.14
CA ASP A 630 75.83 -51.23 3.68
C ASP A 630 74.69 -50.55 4.47
N LEU A 631 73.45 -51.09 4.38
CA LEU A 631 72.29 -50.51 5.07
C LEU A 631 72.20 -51.09 6.49
N ARG A 632 72.29 -50.26 7.50
CA ARG A 632 72.10 -50.65 8.87
C ARG A 632 70.63 -50.57 9.26
N THR A 633 70.03 -51.67 9.62
CA THR A 633 68.67 -51.67 10.19
C THR A 633 68.69 -51.23 11.65
N VAL A 634 67.78 -50.39 12.05
CA VAL A 634 67.72 -49.82 13.41
C VAL A 634 66.32 -49.91 13.99
N THR A 635 66.25 -49.86 15.32
CA THR A 635 65.02 -49.56 16.02
C THR A 635 65.14 -48.16 16.65
N TYR A 636 64.03 -47.40 16.61
CA TYR A 636 64.02 -46.05 17.14
C TYR A 636 62.63 -45.66 17.70
N LYS A 637 62.61 -44.59 18.48
CA LYS A 637 61.40 -43.88 18.85
C LYS A 637 61.50 -42.46 18.32
N TRP A 638 60.39 -41.89 17.95
CA TRP A 638 60.37 -40.48 17.60
C TRP A 638 60.69 -39.61 18.80
N LYS A 639 61.48 -38.55 18.61
CA LYS A 639 61.57 -37.46 19.59
C LYS A 639 60.25 -36.74 19.69
N ALA A 640 59.89 -36.29 20.89
CA ALA A 640 58.76 -35.43 21.06
C ALA A 640 58.95 -34.12 20.23
N SER A 641 57.91 -33.62 19.59
CA SER A 641 58.02 -32.40 18.80
C SER A 641 58.38 -31.16 19.64
N ASN A 642 58.08 -31.16 20.94
CA ASN A 642 58.49 -30.13 21.92
C ASN A 642 59.95 -30.32 22.45
N ASP A 643 60.61 -31.40 22.11
CA ASP A 643 62.04 -31.68 22.44
C ASP A 643 62.99 -31.42 21.26
N LEU A 644 62.46 -30.92 20.11
CA LEU A 644 63.29 -30.60 18.95
C LEU A 644 64.11 -29.33 19.19
N ASP A 645 65.38 -29.36 18.72
CA ASP A 645 66.26 -28.20 18.84
C ASP A 645 65.78 -27.01 18.01
N GLN A 646 65.38 -25.96 18.68
CA GLN A 646 64.91 -24.73 18.04
C GLN A 646 66.04 -23.85 17.44
N ASN A 647 67.29 -24.14 17.75
CA ASN A 647 68.44 -23.47 17.18
C ASN A 647 68.81 -24.07 15.80
N ASP A 648 68.34 -25.31 15.53
CA ASP A 648 68.46 -25.91 14.21
C ASP A 648 67.38 -25.38 13.28
N PRO A 649 67.76 -24.63 12.17
CA PRO A 649 66.76 -24.03 11.27
C PRO A 649 65.83 -25.05 10.62
N GLN A 650 66.26 -26.30 10.46
CA GLN A 650 65.50 -27.39 9.85
C GLN A 650 64.51 -27.97 10.85
N LEU A 651 64.93 -28.23 12.08
CA LEU A 651 64.10 -28.79 13.16
C LEU A 651 63.13 -27.78 13.75
N LYS A 652 63.46 -26.48 13.74
CA LYS A 652 62.62 -25.41 14.26
C LYS A 652 61.22 -25.38 13.61
N LYS A 653 61.14 -25.75 12.33
CA LYS A 653 59.84 -25.79 11.60
C LYS A 653 58.95 -26.95 12.06
N LEU A 654 59.54 -28.01 12.61
CA LEU A 654 58.84 -29.18 13.12
C LEU A 654 58.55 -29.10 14.63
N TYR A 655 59.07 -28.06 15.26
CA TYR A 655 58.80 -27.82 16.69
C TYR A 655 57.35 -27.48 16.91
N ASN A 656 56.74 -28.10 17.92
CA ASN A 656 55.41 -27.75 18.42
C ASN A 656 55.47 -27.76 19.95
N SER A 657 54.91 -26.77 20.63
CA SER A 657 54.88 -26.69 22.11
C SER A 657 54.14 -27.86 22.76
N GLU A 658 53.25 -28.51 22.03
CA GLU A 658 52.58 -29.76 22.41
C GLU A 658 53.14 -30.91 21.58
N ASN A 659 53.42 -32.06 22.22
CA ASN A 659 53.98 -33.20 21.51
C ASN A 659 52.94 -33.77 20.51
N GLN A 660 53.29 -33.73 19.22
CA GLN A 660 52.50 -34.29 18.10
C GLN A 660 53.05 -35.65 17.63
N MET A 661 54.16 -36.16 18.21
CA MET A 661 54.83 -37.35 17.77
C MET A 661 54.50 -38.56 18.66
N ASN A 662 54.40 -39.76 18.05
CA ASN A 662 54.27 -41.00 18.81
C ASN A 662 55.65 -41.42 19.41
N THR A 663 55.86 -41.00 20.67
CA THR A 663 57.10 -41.28 21.40
C THR A 663 57.13 -42.62 22.14
N THR A 664 56.03 -43.35 22.17
CA THR A 664 55.89 -44.61 22.92
C THR A 664 56.19 -45.84 22.13
N THR A 665 55.80 -45.84 20.80
CA THR A 665 55.94 -47.00 19.94
C THR A 665 57.40 -47.10 19.43
N THR A 666 57.98 -48.32 19.55
CA THR A 666 59.27 -48.64 18.92
C THR A 666 59.06 -48.90 17.43
N MET A 667 59.71 -48.10 16.61
CA MET A 667 59.70 -48.21 15.15
C MET A 667 60.91 -48.99 14.65
N HIS A 668 60.80 -49.64 13.50
CA HIS A 668 61.89 -50.29 12.79
C HIS A 668 62.17 -49.54 11.47
N GLY A 669 63.41 -49.34 11.13
CA GLY A 669 63.73 -48.62 9.90
C GLY A 669 65.20 -48.48 9.59
N LEU A 670 65.49 -47.50 8.77
CA LEU A 670 66.81 -47.08 8.32
C LEU A 670 67.03 -45.62 8.73
N ILE A 671 68.27 -45.18 8.80
CA ILE A 671 68.63 -43.78 9.03
C ILE A 671 68.94 -43.16 7.66
N ALA A 672 68.21 -42.06 7.27
CA ALA A 672 68.29 -41.47 5.95
C ALA A 672 69.68 -40.99 5.56
N GLN A 673 70.43 -40.49 6.53
CA GLN A 673 71.82 -40.06 6.32
C GLN A 673 72.75 -41.23 6.00
N GLU A 674 72.54 -42.38 6.68
CA GLU A 674 73.31 -43.58 6.40
C GLU A 674 72.96 -44.20 5.04
N VAL A 675 71.71 -44.17 4.66
CA VAL A 675 71.24 -44.55 3.32
C VAL A 675 71.91 -43.67 2.24
N LYS A 676 71.99 -42.34 2.48
CA LYS A 676 72.67 -41.41 1.57
C LYS A 676 74.15 -41.79 1.40
N THR A 677 74.81 -42.11 2.50
CA THR A 677 76.22 -42.53 2.44
C THR A 677 76.40 -43.83 1.63
N ALA A 678 75.53 -44.82 1.79
CA ALA A 678 75.54 -46.07 1.05
C ALA A 678 75.27 -45.81 -0.46
N LEU A 679 74.37 -44.92 -0.80
CA LEU A 679 74.09 -44.52 -2.20
C LEU A 679 75.31 -43.78 -2.81
N ASP A 680 75.94 -42.90 -2.10
CA ASP A 680 77.16 -42.19 -2.56
C ASP A 680 78.29 -43.17 -2.76
N THR A 681 78.48 -44.20 -1.88
CA THR A 681 79.45 -45.28 -2.05
C THR A 681 79.14 -46.11 -3.29
N ALA A 682 77.86 -46.37 -3.58
CA ALA A 682 77.42 -47.09 -4.79
C ALA A 682 77.47 -46.23 -6.06
N GLY A 683 77.75 -44.94 -5.95
CA GLY A 683 77.79 -43.99 -7.07
C GLY A 683 76.39 -43.73 -7.71
N VAL A 684 75.29 -43.95 -7.00
CA VAL A 684 73.92 -43.83 -7.50
C VAL A 684 73.18 -42.64 -6.88
N ASN A 685 72.84 -41.65 -7.68
CA ASN A 685 72.12 -40.43 -7.27
C ASN A 685 70.69 -40.38 -7.77
N THR A 686 70.25 -41.38 -8.55
CA THR A 686 68.92 -41.42 -9.15
C THR A 686 67.91 -42.23 -8.35
N PHE A 687 68.34 -42.92 -7.26
CA PHE A 687 67.46 -43.75 -6.46
C PHE A 687 66.48 -42.90 -5.59
N LYS A 688 65.19 -42.97 -5.91
CA LYS A 688 64.13 -42.20 -5.25
C LYS A 688 63.66 -42.75 -3.90
N GLY A 689 64.26 -43.88 -3.45
CA GLY A 689 64.03 -44.43 -2.08
C GLY A 689 64.67 -43.56 -0.98
N TRP A 690 65.54 -42.60 -1.39
CA TRP A 690 66.04 -41.53 -0.52
C TRP A 690 65.74 -40.19 -1.19
N LYS A 691 65.43 -39.20 -0.39
CA LYS A 691 65.08 -37.84 -0.82
C LYS A 691 65.44 -36.83 0.29
N GLU A 692 65.99 -35.71 -0.09
CA GLU A 692 66.10 -34.55 0.77
C GLU A 692 65.09 -33.47 0.32
N ASP A 693 64.33 -32.99 1.25
CA ASP A 693 63.38 -31.90 1.00
C ASP A 693 64.08 -30.54 0.90
N PRO A 694 63.46 -29.53 0.29
CA PRO A 694 64.06 -28.17 0.15
C PRO A 694 64.52 -27.56 1.50
N ASP A 695 63.98 -28.04 2.61
CA ASP A 695 64.30 -27.66 3.98
C ASP A 695 65.47 -28.46 4.58
N GLY A 696 66.06 -29.40 3.84
CA GLY A 696 67.19 -30.22 4.25
C GLY A 696 66.84 -31.46 5.12
N ILE A 697 65.54 -31.70 5.33
CA ILE A 697 65.10 -32.92 6.02
C ILE A 697 65.18 -34.09 5.08
N GLN A 698 65.85 -35.18 5.52
CA GLN A 698 66.05 -36.37 4.72
C GLN A 698 64.97 -37.40 4.99
N ASN A 699 64.43 -37.96 3.96
CA ASN A 699 63.33 -38.91 3.98
C ASN A 699 63.72 -40.21 3.24
N ILE A 700 63.15 -41.33 3.66
CA ILE A 700 63.27 -42.60 2.98
C ILE A 700 61.90 -43.20 2.64
N SER A 701 61.75 -43.78 1.41
CA SER A 701 60.60 -44.57 1.02
C SER A 701 60.95 -46.06 1.13
N ARG A 702 60.42 -46.73 2.14
CA ARG A 702 60.80 -48.11 2.46
C ARG A 702 60.47 -49.11 1.33
N GLU A 703 59.38 -48.88 0.63
CA GLU A 703 58.90 -49.74 -0.48
C GLU A 703 59.87 -49.75 -1.65
N MET A 704 60.61 -48.68 -1.88
CA MET A 704 61.57 -48.55 -2.99
C MET A 704 62.78 -49.53 -2.84
N TYR A 705 63.01 -50.03 -1.64
CA TYR A 705 64.13 -50.97 -1.37
C TYR A 705 63.83 -52.39 -1.81
N VAL A 706 62.58 -52.74 -2.15
CA VAL A 706 62.19 -54.05 -2.66
C VAL A 706 62.98 -54.43 -3.92
N ILE A 707 63.22 -53.51 -4.84
CA ILE A 707 63.95 -53.76 -6.09
C ILE A 707 65.45 -54.04 -5.78
N PRO A 708 66.18 -53.20 -5.00
CA PRO A 708 67.52 -53.51 -4.53
C PRO A 708 67.60 -54.85 -3.78
N LEU A 709 66.60 -55.20 -2.93
CA LEU A 709 66.52 -56.50 -2.27
C LEU A 709 66.38 -57.65 -3.24
N ILE A 710 65.53 -57.56 -4.24
CA ILE A 710 65.37 -58.59 -5.28
C ILE A 710 66.71 -58.73 -6.03
N LYS A 711 67.37 -57.66 -6.40
CA LYS A 711 68.67 -57.70 -7.06
C LYS A 711 69.76 -58.34 -6.16
N ALA A 712 69.79 -57.94 -4.87
CA ALA A 712 70.70 -58.52 -3.91
C ALA A 712 70.52 -60.06 -3.73
N LEU A 713 69.22 -60.49 -3.72
CA LEU A 713 68.90 -61.90 -3.62
C LEU A 713 69.34 -62.68 -4.89
N GLN A 714 69.14 -62.11 -6.07
CA GLN A 714 69.63 -62.68 -7.37
C GLN A 714 71.15 -62.82 -7.36
N GLU A 715 71.88 -61.80 -6.92
CA GLU A 715 73.32 -61.78 -6.80
C GLU A 715 73.82 -62.80 -5.75
N LEU A 716 73.15 -62.93 -4.64
CA LEU A 716 73.46 -63.90 -3.60
C LEU A 716 73.23 -65.35 -4.11
N SER A 717 72.07 -65.53 -4.81
CA SER A 717 71.81 -66.88 -5.47
C SER A 717 72.90 -67.27 -6.45
N ALA A 718 73.31 -66.32 -7.33
CA ALA A 718 74.37 -66.58 -8.29
C ALA A 718 75.73 -66.83 -7.61
N LYS A 719 76.04 -66.09 -6.51
CA LYS A 719 77.26 -66.40 -5.72
C LYS A 719 77.18 -67.77 -5.03
N ASN A 720 76.01 -68.15 -4.55
CA ASN A 720 75.80 -69.50 -3.99
C ASN A 720 75.95 -70.59 -5.01
N ASP A 721 75.31 -70.49 -6.18
CA ASP A 721 75.42 -71.43 -7.30
C ASP A 721 76.88 -71.56 -7.74
N ALA A 722 77.63 -70.42 -7.84
CA ALA A 722 79.04 -70.46 -8.14
C ALA A 722 79.88 -71.12 -7.04
N LEU A 723 79.48 -70.99 -5.79
CA LEU A 723 80.14 -71.68 -4.68
C LEU A 723 79.87 -73.18 -4.68
N GLU A 724 78.64 -73.59 -4.92
CA GLU A 724 78.22 -74.98 -5.10
C GLU A 724 78.96 -75.63 -6.25
N ALA A 725 79.05 -74.96 -7.40
CA ALA A 725 79.81 -75.42 -8.52
C ALA A 725 81.33 -75.56 -8.28
N ARG A 726 81.87 -74.90 -7.26
CA ARG A 726 83.28 -75.05 -6.84
C ARG A 726 83.46 -76.11 -5.80
N ILE A 727 82.42 -76.59 -5.15
CA ILE A 727 82.45 -77.66 -4.15
C ILE A 727 82.16 -79.01 -4.80
N THR A 728 81.39 -79.07 -5.90
CA THR A 728 81.18 -80.22 -6.73
C THR A 728 82.37 -80.41 -7.69
#